data_917c014e3cafe4e0ddefd0e9a1cc7c17
#
_entry.id   917c014e3cafe4e0ddefd0e9a1cc7c17
#
_cell.length_a   1.000
_cell.length_b   1.000
_cell.length_c   1.000
_cell.angle_alpha   90.00
_cell.angle_beta   90.00
_cell.angle_gamma   90.00
#
_symmetry.space_group_name_H-M   'P 1'
#
loop_
_entity.id
_entity.type
_entity.pdbx_description
1 polymer ?
#
loop_
_entity_poly.entity_id
_entity_poly.type
_entity_poly.pdbx_seq_one_letter_code
_entity_poly.pdbx_strand_id
1 'polypeptide(L)'
;MQVGSQLMRNFGTCGYLGLENHPKLIEKSIDFTRKYGTQFSVSRTYLASKQSDYLEYLLSTIFFNKPVITFTSTSLLHVAVLPCVVETRDVIILDQQCHVSIQTACQLLKAKGTVVEIIRHNNLEMLEQKILKYRDTSSKIWYMIDGVYSMYGDIAPIDDLNELLKKYPQLHLYVDDAHGMSWSGTNGCGQLFEACLANEKTLYMTTMAKGFGVMGGIAVFPSQAWYDKVKIHGGALSYSHPIPPPILGACIASAELHLTGELNVLQNSLRQKLQFADDKFKATQLPLVSNPDTPIMFVGTGQPVVGYNLNKRILDEGFYVNIGMFPAVPIKNTGLRFTITNHNTESDIEALIDALSYHYPLALAEENKTNNQVRKAFNIPLIEEYSSEELIVNQKVNIKIQREHSIHNINGEEWDGLFKGKGNFDSAALQVLEQGFSDNPNLEDNWQSQYIILRDEKNNIIAATFLTIGLVKDDLLSESGISQAIEEIRKDDPYHLCSKTLCLGSFFTEGEHLYYDKQHPLYFQAIQELVQLLLHIQQEEGINNLILRDFSEEDNELFKLFYDEGFFKVQMPNANIIDTLQEQKEKDYLDLLSSKARRNIRNEVLKNQQLLEFEIKSKLTEEELALFYSLYSQVSSKNFDINIFPYPYKLFKTINGHKDWEFGILRIKESNKIIGIDVCNLNADSYVTMLIGIDYSFNETYNTYKTMLYNIVLHAREKNYQKLFFGFSADFEKKKLGAKQIAKYAFITSKDQFSFEQIENIHSKK
;
A
#
# COMPACT_ATOMS: atom_id res chain seq x y z
N MET A 1 15.07 -27.37 16.45
CA MET A 1 13.60 -27.28 16.25
C MET A 1 13.16 -28.37 15.28
N GLN A 2 12.00 -28.99 15.49
CA GLN A 2 11.48 -29.99 14.56
C GLN A 2 10.40 -29.35 13.67
N VAL A 3 10.57 -29.45 12.35
CA VAL A 3 9.59 -28.99 11.36
C VAL A 3 9.22 -30.17 10.46
N GLY A 4 7.98 -30.64 10.55
CA GLY A 4 7.61 -31.92 9.93
C GLY A 4 8.43 -33.07 10.50
N SER A 5 9.14 -33.81 9.62
CA SER A 5 10.06 -34.90 9.99
C SER A 5 11.53 -34.46 10.15
N GLN A 6 11.88 -33.21 9.86
CA GLN A 6 13.26 -32.71 9.85
C GLN A 6 13.60 -31.96 11.14
N LEU A 7 14.83 -32.17 11.63
CA LEU A 7 15.42 -31.35 12.69
C LEU A 7 16.15 -30.18 12.05
N MET A 8 15.72 -28.96 12.38
CA MET A 8 16.27 -27.72 11.80
C MET A 8 17.01 -26.89 12.85
N ARG A 9 18.07 -26.20 12.44
CA ARG A 9 18.70 -25.12 13.19
C ARG A 9 17.76 -23.90 13.18
N ASN A 10 17.37 -23.43 14.36
CA ASN A 10 16.34 -22.39 14.47
C ASN A 10 16.98 -21.00 14.56
N PHE A 11 16.71 -20.17 13.56
CA PHE A 11 17.07 -18.76 13.50
C PHE A 11 15.84 -17.85 13.40
N GLY A 12 14.65 -18.40 13.61
CA GLY A 12 13.38 -17.64 13.53
C GLY A 12 12.78 -17.23 14.87
N THR A 13 13.45 -17.48 16.00
CA THR A 13 12.94 -17.18 17.35
C THR A 13 13.46 -15.83 17.87
N CYS A 14 12.66 -15.13 18.69
CA CYS A 14 13.07 -13.91 19.39
C CYS A 14 13.55 -14.17 20.84
N GLY A 15 13.87 -15.40 21.20
CA GLY A 15 14.43 -15.78 22.50
C GLY A 15 15.93 -15.46 22.60
N TYR A 16 16.29 -14.17 22.46
CA TYR A 16 17.66 -13.70 22.25
C TYR A 16 18.69 -14.26 23.22
N LEU A 17 18.36 -14.32 24.52
CA LEU A 17 19.27 -14.83 25.56
C LEU A 17 19.14 -16.32 25.83
N GLY A 18 18.16 -17.01 25.21
CA GLY A 18 17.91 -18.45 25.45
C GLY A 18 17.30 -18.76 26.82
N LEU A 19 16.70 -17.78 27.48
CA LEU A 19 16.14 -17.92 28.82
C LEU A 19 14.92 -18.83 28.90
N GLU A 20 14.19 -19.03 27.80
CA GLU A 20 13.00 -19.88 27.74
C GLU A 20 13.28 -21.35 28.10
N ASN A 21 14.52 -21.81 27.95
CA ASN A 21 14.98 -23.15 28.35
C ASN A 21 15.83 -23.15 29.64
N HIS A 22 15.91 -22.04 30.33
CA HIS A 22 16.78 -21.92 31.52
C HIS A 22 16.21 -22.72 32.69
N PRO A 23 17.02 -23.60 33.35
CA PRO A 23 16.53 -24.49 34.41
C PRO A 23 15.83 -23.78 35.55
N LYS A 24 16.34 -22.64 36.01
CA LYS A 24 15.71 -21.86 37.09
C LYS A 24 14.28 -21.41 36.77
N LEU A 25 14.01 -21.05 35.49
CA LEU A 25 12.70 -20.61 35.05
C LEU A 25 11.73 -21.83 35.01
N ILE A 26 12.20 -22.95 34.51
CA ILE A 26 11.41 -24.20 34.42
C ILE A 26 11.08 -24.71 35.81
N GLU A 27 12.03 -24.81 36.71
CA GLU A 27 11.82 -25.27 38.07
C GLU A 27 10.83 -24.38 38.85
N LYS A 28 11.01 -23.06 38.79
CA LYS A 28 10.09 -22.12 39.45
C LYS A 28 8.68 -22.19 38.88
N SER A 29 8.52 -22.41 37.57
CA SER A 29 7.23 -22.65 36.91
C SER A 29 6.55 -23.91 37.48
N ILE A 30 7.29 -25.00 37.65
CA ILE A 30 6.80 -26.27 38.22
C ILE A 30 6.39 -26.06 39.68
N ASP A 31 7.19 -25.38 40.47
CA ASP A 31 6.89 -25.09 41.86
C ASP A 31 5.61 -24.27 42.02
N PHE A 32 5.44 -23.24 41.18
CA PHE A 32 4.23 -22.42 41.22
C PHE A 32 3.00 -23.21 40.77
N THR A 33 3.15 -24.10 39.77
CA THR A 33 2.09 -25.00 39.38
C THR A 33 1.63 -25.90 40.51
N ARG A 34 2.57 -26.51 41.24
CA ARG A 34 2.29 -27.37 42.39
C ARG A 34 1.59 -26.63 43.57
N LYS A 35 2.02 -25.38 43.81
CA LYS A 35 1.58 -24.61 44.96
C LYS A 35 0.27 -23.85 44.70
N TYR A 36 0.06 -23.31 43.52
CA TYR A 36 -1.03 -22.39 43.24
C TYR A 36 -1.99 -22.88 42.12
N GLY A 37 -1.68 -24.03 41.50
CA GLY A 37 -2.47 -24.55 40.37
C GLY A 37 -2.10 -23.85 39.05
N THR A 38 -3.01 -23.99 38.08
CA THR A 38 -2.76 -23.53 36.68
C THR A 38 -3.25 -22.13 36.40
N GLN A 39 -4.13 -21.56 37.25
CA GLN A 39 -4.74 -20.25 37.02
C GLN A 39 -5.20 -19.59 38.33
N PHE A 40 -5.14 -18.26 38.37
CA PHE A 40 -5.86 -17.43 39.32
C PHE A 40 -7.19 -17.00 38.69
N SER A 41 -8.29 -17.58 39.15
CA SER A 41 -9.64 -17.31 38.61
C SER A 41 -10.26 -16.04 39.19
N VAL A 42 -9.50 -14.94 39.16
CA VAL A 42 -9.89 -13.64 39.74
C VAL A 42 -9.29 -12.52 38.96
N SER A 43 -10.00 -11.40 38.86
CA SER A 43 -9.43 -10.15 38.27
C SER A 43 -8.41 -9.50 39.23
N ARG A 44 -7.36 -8.93 38.70
CA ARG A 44 -6.34 -8.19 39.48
C ARG A 44 -6.91 -7.00 40.24
N THR A 45 -8.01 -6.43 39.80
CA THR A 45 -8.67 -5.31 40.48
C THR A 45 -9.31 -5.77 41.79
N TYR A 46 -9.79 -7.01 41.87
CA TYR A 46 -10.41 -7.56 43.09
C TYR A 46 -9.41 -8.18 44.02
N LEU A 47 -8.36 -8.85 43.47
CA LEU A 47 -7.37 -9.52 44.28
C LEU A 47 -6.00 -9.56 43.57
N ALA A 48 -5.04 -8.81 44.04
CA ALA A 48 -3.65 -8.93 43.66
C ALA A 48 -2.95 -10.00 44.52
N SER A 49 -2.21 -10.90 43.89
CA SER A 49 -1.39 -11.86 44.61
C SER A 49 -0.09 -11.21 45.07
N LYS A 50 0.39 -11.58 46.26
CA LYS A 50 1.71 -11.13 46.76
C LYS A 50 2.83 -11.46 45.76
N GLN A 51 2.68 -12.51 44.97
CA GLN A 51 3.64 -12.93 43.96
C GLN A 51 3.66 -11.98 42.76
N SER A 52 2.50 -11.45 42.37
CA SER A 52 2.42 -10.42 41.33
C SER A 52 3.07 -9.11 41.80
N ASP A 53 2.81 -8.71 43.04
CA ASP A 53 3.45 -7.52 43.65
C ASP A 53 4.97 -7.71 43.75
N TYR A 54 5.42 -8.91 44.07
CA TYR A 54 6.86 -9.23 44.13
C TYR A 54 7.50 -9.18 42.73
N LEU A 55 6.84 -9.69 41.70
CA LEU A 55 7.32 -9.54 40.33
C LEU A 55 7.43 -8.07 39.93
N GLU A 56 6.40 -7.25 40.19
CA GLU A 56 6.40 -5.82 39.86
C GLU A 56 7.48 -5.07 40.65
N TYR A 57 7.79 -5.47 41.92
CA TYR A 57 8.91 -4.94 42.68
C TYR A 57 10.27 -5.27 42.00
N LEU A 58 10.50 -6.53 41.59
CA LEU A 58 11.73 -6.91 40.90
C LEU A 58 11.89 -6.17 39.57
N LEU A 59 10.83 -6.08 38.80
CA LEU A 59 10.82 -5.33 37.54
C LEU A 59 11.06 -3.84 37.79
N SER A 60 10.42 -3.25 38.81
CA SER A 60 10.71 -1.87 39.18
C SER A 60 12.21 -1.66 39.50
N THR A 61 12.84 -2.62 40.15
CA THR A 61 14.30 -2.57 40.41
C THR A 61 15.11 -2.60 39.11
N ILE A 62 14.74 -3.46 38.17
CA ILE A 62 15.35 -3.50 36.82
C ILE A 62 15.20 -2.14 36.11
N PHE A 63 14.05 -1.50 36.24
CA PHE A 63 13.74 -0.20 35.64
C PHE A 63 14.03 0.99 36.60
N PHE A 64 15.09 0.92 37.36
CA PHE A 64 15.62 2.03 38.19
C PHE A 64 14.58 2.62 39.15
N ASN A 65 13.80 1.76 39.80
CA ASN A 65 12.71 2.07 40.74
C ASN A 65 11.53 2.88 40.14
N LYS A 66 11.34 2.84 38.83
CA LYS A 66 10.16 3.40 38.22
C LYS A 66 8.93 2.49 38.49
N PRO A 67 7.72 3.07 38.59
CA PRO A 67 6.49 2.29 38.78
C PRO A 67 6.21 1.39 37.59
N VAL A 68 5.84 0.13 37.82
CA VAL A 68 5.61 -0.89 36.81
C VAL A 68 4.27 -1.57 37.01
N ILE A 69 3.56 -1.84 35.88
CA ILE A 69 2.38 -2.72 35.83
C ILE A 69 2.67 -3.84 34.84
N THR A 70 2.34 -5.09 35.21
CA THR A 70 2.46 -6.25 34.36
C THR A 70 1.11 -6.65 33.76
N PHE A 71 1.16 -7.16 32.53
CA PHE A 71 0.01 -7.65 31.74
C PHE A 71 0.29 -9.05 31.17
N THR A 72 -0.76 -9.79 30.79
CA THR A 72 -0.60 -11.12 30.21
C THR A 72 0.02 -11.12 28.82
N SER A 73 -0.08 -10.02 28.09
CA SER A 73 0.59 -9.81 26.81
C SER A 73 0.81 -8.33 26.53
N THR A 74 1.78 -8.02 25.67
CA THR A 74 2.07 -6.64 25.26
C THR A 74 0.91 -6.04 24.44
N SER A 75 0.25 -6.81 23.58
CA SER A 75 -0.92 -6.34 22.85
C SER A 75 -2.07 -5.92 23.78
N LEU A 76 -2.33 -6.70 24.82
CA LEU A 76 -3.35 -6.35 25.83
C LEU A 76 -2.92 -5.14 26.67
N LEU A 77 -1.63 -4.97 26.92
CA LEU A 77 -1.06 -3.80 27.59
C LEU A 77 -1.41 -2.52 26.80
N HIS A 78 -1.18 -2.48 25.48
CA HIS A 78 -1.49 -1.29 24.67
C HIS A 78 -2.98 -0.94 24.73
N VAL A 79 -3.86 -1.94 24.62
CA VAL A 79 -5.32 -1.77 24.73
C VAL A 79 -5.72 -1.25 26.12
N ALA A 80 -4.97 -1.59 27.18
CA ALA A 80 -5.25 -1.10 28.53
C ALA A 80 -4.70 0.31 28.78
N VAL A 81 -3.46 0.58 28.34
CA VAL A 81 -2.74 1.81 28.68
C VAL A 81 -3.19 2.98 27.83
N LEU A 82 -3.24 2.82 26.51
CA LEU A 82 -3.50 3.94 25.60
C LEU A 82 -4.82 4.67 25.89
N PRO A 83 -5.97 3.99 26.14
CA PRO A 83 -7.21 4.68 26.48
C PRO A 83 -7.19 5.43 27.83
N CYS A 84 -6.22 5.12 28.69
CA CYS A 84 -6.06 5.80 29.97
C CYS A 84 -5.19 7.06 29.84
N VAL A 85 -4.18 7.04 28.94
CA VAL A 85 -3.16 8.09 28.88
C VAL A 85 -3.45 9.13 27.82
N VAL A 86 -4.10 8.73 26.70
CA VAL A 86 -4.50 9.60 25.61
C VAL A 86 -5.91 10.14 25.87
N GLU A 87 -6.06 11.46 25.79
CA GLU A 87 -7.31 12.18 26.01
C GLU A 87 -7.95 12.60 24.67
N THR A 88 -9.24 12.96 24.68
CA THR A 88 -9.99 13.27 23.45
C THR A 88 -9.41 14.44 22.64
N ARG A 89 -8.72 15.38 23.31
CA ARG A 89 -8.07 16.53 22.68
C ARG A 89 -6.61 16.29 22.32
N ASP A 90 -6.12 15.09 22.56
CA ASP A 90 -4.76 14.72 22.19
C ASP A 90 -4.72 14.30 20.71
N VAL A 91 -3.53 14.35 20.14
CA VAL A 91 -3.22 13.85 18.79
C VAL A 91 -2.23 12.71 18.90
N ILE A 92 -2.43 11.65 18.15
CA ILE A 92 -1.51 10.54 17.99
C ILE A 92 -0.80 10.66 16.66
N ILE A 93 0.51 10.54 16.65
CA ILE A 93 1.35 10.42 15.48
C ILE A 93 2.01 9.04 15.55
N LEU A 94 1.75 8.19 14.57
CA LEU A 94 2.34 6.84 14.46
C LEU A 94 3.56 6.86 13.56
N ASP A 95 4.66 6.27 13.98
CA ASP A 95 5.69 5.84 13.05
C ASP A 95 5.14 4.75 12.13
N GLN A 96 5.42 4.80 10.84
CA GLN A 96 4.92 3.85 9.84
C GLN A 96 5.26 2.40 10.18
N GLN A 97 6.40 2.13 10.80
CA GLN A 97 6.87 0.79 11.16
C GLN A 97 6.57 0.40 12.61
N CYS A 98 5.89 1.25 13.37
CA CYS A 98 5.49 0.91 14.74
C CYS A 98 4.60 -0.34 14.74
N HIS A 99 4.79 -1.20 15.76
CA HIS A 99 4.17 -2.52 15.81
C HIS A 99 2.64 -2.48 15.69
N VAL A 100 2.07 -3.43 14.93
CA VAL A 100 0.62 -3.51 14.62
C VAL A 100 -0.26 -3.52 15.87
N SER A 101 0.22 -4.01 17.03
CA SER A 101 -0.55 -4.00 18.27
C SER A 101 -0.80 -2.58 18.81
N ILE A 102 0.15 -1.65 18.62
CA ILE A 102 -0.04 -0.22 18.93
C ILE A 102 -1.02 0.40 17.96
N GLN A 103 -0.83 0.15 16.65
CA GLN A 103 -1.74 0.65 15.62
C GLN A 103 -3.17 0.21 15.89
N THR A 104 -3.40 -1.09 16.20
CA THR A 104 -4.71 -1.64 16.56
C THR A 104 -5.31 -0.96 17.80
N ALA A 105 -4.52 -0.72 18.84
CA ALA A 105 -5.00 -0.02 20.04
C ALA A 105 -5.35 1.44 19.74
N CYS A 106 -4.61 2.12 18.84
CA CYS A 106 -4.91 3.48 18.38
C CYS A 106 -6.21 3.56 17.58
N GLN A 107 -6.63 2.50 16.86
CA GLN A 107 -7.92 2.46 16.19
C GLN A 107 -9.10 2.59 17.15
N LEU A 108 -8.99 2.05 18.36
CA LEU A 108 -10.01 2.19 19.40
C LEU A 108 -10.18 3.66 19.84
N LEU A 109 -9.11 4.42 19.88
CA LEU A 109 -9.12 5.85 20.21
C LEU A 109 -9.64 6.69 19.05
N LYS A 110 -9.24 6.33 17.84
CA LYS A 110 -9.72 6.94 16.61
C LYS A 110 -11.24 6.81 16.47
N ALA A 111 -11.80 5.64 16.78
CA ALA A 111 -13.25 5.41 16.81
C ALA A 111 -13.98 6.31 17.83
N LYS A 112 -13.27 6.85 18.85
CA LYS A 112 -13.78 7.82 19.82
C LYS A 112 -13.54 9.29 19.43
N GLY A 113 -12.95 9.53 18.24
CA GLY A 113 -12.71 10.87 17.72
C GLY A 113 -11.31 11.44 17.94
N THR A 114 -10.35 10.66 18.51
CA THR A 114 -8.95 11.09 18.61
C THR A 114 -8.32 11.15 17.22
N VAL A 115 -7.60 12.22 16.90
CA VAL A 115 -6.87 12.35 15.66
C VAL A 115 -5.67 11.40 15.68
N VAL A 116 -5.57 10.56 14.64
CA VAL A 116 -4.45 9.63 14.45
C VAL A 116 -3.84 9.88 13.07
N GLU A 117 -2.59 10.29 13.04
CA GLU A 117 -1.80 10.52 11.83
C GLU A 117 -0.66 9.52 11.75
N ILE A 118 -0.19 9.23 10.53
CA ILE A 118 0.97 8.36 10.28
C ILE A 118 2.05 9.23 9.63
N ILE A 119 3.30 9.03 10.02
CA ILE A 119 4.47 9.62 9.35
C ILE A 119 5.40 8.53 8.83
N ARG A 120 6.22 8.89 7.86
CA ARG A 120 7.24 7.96 7.34
C ARG A 120 8.18 7.54 8.45
N HIS A 121 8.66 6.30 8.36
CA HIS A 121 9.54 5.70 9.34
C HIS A 121 10.74 6.60 9.68
N ASN A 122 10.92 6.86 10.98
CA ASN A 122 11.98 7.70 11.56
C ASN A 122 12.14 9.08 10.92
N ASN A 123 11.08 9.63 10.30
CA ASN A 123 11.12 10.93 9.65
C ASN A 123 10.81 12.07 10.64
N LEU A 124 11.86 12.60 11.27
CA LEU A 124 11.74 13.66 12.27
C LEU A 124 11.27 14.99 11.70
N GLU A 125 11.53 15.28 10.42
CA GLU A 125 11.04 16.48 9.75
C GLU A 125 9.51 16.44 9.62
N MET A 126 8.95 15.31 9.15
CA MET A 126 7.50 15.13 9.14
C MET A 126 6.90 15.17 10.54
N LEU A 127 7.59 14.60 11.54
CA LEU A 127 7.15 14.67 12.94
C LEU A 127 7.04 16.13 13.38
N GLU A 128 8.07 16.93 13.14
CA GLU A 128 8.08 18.34 13.52
C GLU A 128 7.01 19.15 12.81
N GLN A 129 6.77 18.91 11.51
CA GLN A 129 5.67 19.53 10.76
C GLN A 129 4.31 19.19 11.39
N LYS A 130 4.07 17.95 11.80
CA LYS A 130 2.84 17.53 12.49
C LYS A 130 2.72 18.18 13.88
N ILE A 131 3.80 18.28 14.62
CA ILE A 131 3.81 18.98 15.92
C ILE A 131 3.40 20.45 15.73
N LEU A 132 3.98 21.15 14.75
CA LEU A 132 3.67 22.53 14.46
C LEU A 132 2.21 22.72 14.04
N LYS A 133 1.64 21.78 13.28
CA LYS A 133 0.23 21.79 12.87
C LYS A 133 -0.72 21.72 14.07
N TYR A 134 -0.41 20.92 15.07
CA TYR A 134 -1.33 20.61 16.17
C TYR A 134 -1.03 21.30 17.50
N ARG A 135 0.14 21.94 17.67
CA ARG A 135 0.61 22.48 18.96
C ARG A 135 -0.35 23.48 19.62
N ASP A 136 -1.12 24.24 18.82
CA ASP A 136 -2.00 25.29 19.35
C ASP A 136 -3.44 24.79 19.60
N THR A 137 -3.77 23.58 19.15
CA THR A 137 -5.11 22.98 19.23
C THR A 137 -5.19 21.74 20.11
N SER A 138 -4.06 21.11 20.43
CA SER A 138 -4.01 19.84 21.15
C SER A 138 -3.40 19.99 22.53
N SER A 139 -3.91 19.21 23.52
CA SER A 139 -3.38 19.18 24.87
C SER A 139 -2.04 18.47 24.92
N LYS A 140 -1.95 17.29 24.28
CA LYS A 140 -0.73 16.51 24.10
C LYS A 140 -0.65 16.00 22.68
N ILE A 141 0.57 15.80 22.20
CA ILE A 141 0.89 15.16 20.94
C ILE A 141 1.72 13.93 21.25
N TRP A 142 1.16 12.75 20.99
CA TRP A 142 1.79 11.47 21.26
C TRP A 142 2.49 10.96 20.03
N TYR A 143 3.80 10.72 20.09
CA TYR A 143 4.52 9.99 19.06
C TYR A 143 4.75 8.55 19.49
N MET A 144 4.27 7.60 18.69
CA MET A 144 4.32 6.15 18.95
C MET A 144 5.43 5.53 18.12
N ILE A 145 6.37 4.86 18.80
CA ILE A 145 7.57 4.27 18.18
C ILE A 145 7.89 2.90 18.78
N ASP A 146 8.59 2.07 18.00
CA ASP A 146 9.31 0.93 18.56
C ASP A 146 10.73 1.37 18.97
N GLY A 147 11.27 0.81 20.04
CA GLY A 147 12.63 1.07 20.47
C GLY A 147 13.65 0.42 19.54
N VAL A 148 13.45 -0.87 19.28
CA VAL A 148 14.10 -1.66 18.24
C VAL A 148 13.02 -2.18 17.32
N TYR A 149 13.08 -1.82 16.03
CA TYR A 149 12.06 -2.21 15.06
C TYR A 149 12.19 -3.66 14.64
N SER A 150 11.05 -4.34 14.54
CA SER A 150 10.97 -5.79 14.47
C SER A 150 11.51 -6.43 13.19
N MET A 151 11.53 -5.69 12.06
CA MET A 151 11.91 -6.23 10.76
C MET A 151 13.39 -6.05 10.44
N TYR A 152 13.88 -4.83 10.52
CA TYR A 152 15.28 -4.51 10.15
C TYR A 152 16.22 -4.37 11.34
N GLY A 153 15.69 -4.41 12.58
CA GLY A 153 16.51 -4.25 13.78
C GLY A 153 17.07 -2.85 13.96
N ASP A 154 16.61 -1.87 13.22
CA ASP A 154 16.99 -0.48 13.38
C ASP A 154 16.42 0.09 14.68
N ILE A 155 17.06 1.14 15.18
CA ILE A 155 16.79 1.73 16.48
C ILE A 155 16.20 3.13 16.29
N ALA A 156 15.19 3.46 17.08
CA ALA A 156 14.60 4.81 17.04
C ALA A 156 15.65 5.88 17.41
N PRO A 157 15.64 7.06 16.75
CA PRO A 157 16.61 8.14 16.97
C PRO A 157 16.33 8.90 18.29
N ILE A 158 16.52 8.25 19.43
CA ILE A 158 16.09 8.72 20.74
C ILE A 158 16.76 10.03 21.18
N ASP A 159 18.00 10.27 20.79
CA ASP A 159 18.72 11.50 21.13
C ASP A 159 18.07 12.71 20.46
N ASP A 160 17.76 12.61 19.18
CA ASP A 160 17.04 13.66 18.43
C ASP A 160 15.62 13.85 18.95
N LEU A 161 14.93 12.75 19.30
CA LEU A 161 13.61 12.80 19.93
C LEU A 161 13.63 13.50 21.29
N ASN A 162 14.68 13.29 22.08
CA ASN A 162 14.87 14.00 23.37
C ASN A 162 15.06 15.50 23.14
N GLU A 163 15.72 15.94 22.07
CA GLU A 163 15.81 17.37 21.73
C GLU A 163 14.43 17.94 21.31
N LEU A 164 13.64 17.20 20.55
CA LEU A 164 12.26 17.60 20.22
C LEU A 164 11.37 17.65 21.47
N LEU A 165 11.53 16.73 22.43
CA LEU A 165 10.80 16.76 23.70
C LEU A 165 11.13 17.99 24.54
N LYS A 166 12.38 18.48 24.49
CA LYS A 166 12.78 19.75 25.15
C LYS A 166 12.15 20.94 24.43
N LYS A 167 12.15 20.93 23.09
CA LYS A 167 11.66 22.03 22.26
C LYS A 167 10.14 22.19 22.31
N TYR A 168 9.40 21.09 22.41
CA TYR A 168 7.93 21.05 22.33
C TYR A 168 7.32 20.49 23.64
N PRO A 169 6.77 21.36 24.49
CA PRO A 169 6.17 20.94 25.78
C PRO A 169 5.03 19.93 25.65
N GLN A 170 4.25 20.00 24.53
CA GLN A 170 3.11 19.12 24.29
C GLN A 170 3.52 17.75 23.77
N LEU A 171 4.74 17.60 23.25
CA LEU A 171 5.22 16.29 22.73
C LEU A 171 5.40 15.30 23.87
N HIS A 172 4.88 14.10 23.67
CA HIS A 172 5.03 12.93 24.54
C HIS A 172 5.46 11.74 23.68
N LEU A 173 6.24 10.83 24.25
CA LEU A 173 6.62 9.58 23.59
C LEU A 173 5.89 8.39 24.21
N TYR A 174 5.51 7.47 23.38
CA TYR A 174 5.07 6.13 23.75
C TYR A 174 5.98 5.13 23.04
N VAL A 175 6.88 4.52 23.79
CA VAL A 175 7.95 3.66 23.28
C VAL A 175 7.59 2.20 23.54
N ASP A 176 7.57 1.36 22.52
CA ASP A 176 7.54 -0.10 22.63
C ASP A 176 8.93 -0.67 22.35
N ASP A 177 9.67 -0.98 23.40
CA ASP A 177 11.00 -1.58 23.29
C ASP A 177 10.97 -3.10 23.53
N ALA A 178 9.96 -3.77 22.98
CA ALA A 178 9.80 -5.21 23.11
C ALA A 178 10.97 -6.01 22.53
N HIS A 179 11.63 -5.50 21.51
CA HIS A 179 12.80 -6.14 20.89
C HIS A 179 14.13 -5.76 21.54
N GLY A 180 14.18 -4.72 22.42
CA GLY A 180 15.37 -4.32 23.15
C GLY A 180 15.52 -4.99 24.52
N MET A 181 14.42 -5.49 25.12
CA MET A 181 14.38 -6.06 26.46
C MET A 181 15.36 -7.21 26.66
N SER A 182 16.02 -7.23 27.79
CA SER A 182 16.91 -8.27 28.34
C SER A 182 18.31 -8.31 27.76
N TRP A 183 18.46 -8.26 26.45
CA TRP A 183 19.76 -8.37 25.79
C TRP A 183 20.54 -7.04 25.81
N SER A 184 19.87 -5.93 26.03
CA SER A 184 20.47 -4.58 26.09
C SER A 184 20.09 -3.84 27.36
N GLY A 185 20.89 -2.83 27.70
CA GLY A 185 20.75 -1.98 28.90
C GLY A 185 21.20 -2.64 30.22
N THR A 186 21.38 -1.81 31.22
CA THR A 186 21.74 -2.22 32.59
C THR A 186 20.58 -3.06 33.17
N ASN A 187 20.89 -4.20 33.75
CA ASN A 187 19.90 -5.18 34.21
C ASN A 187 18.94 -5.65 33.13
N GLY A 188 19.28 -5.47 31.84
CA GLY A 188 18.41 -5.84 30.72
C GLY A 188 17.18 -4.95 30.54
N CYS A 189 17.23 -3.70 30.98
CA CYS A 189 16.09 -2.77 30.91
C CYS A 189 15.69 -2.35 29.50
N GLY A 190 16.43 -2.80 28.45
CA GLY A 190 16.13 -2.53 27.06
C GLY A 190 17.05 -1.51 26.41
N GLN A 191 16.85 -1.29 25.12
CA GLN A 191 17.74 -0.49 24.28
C GLN A 191 17.61 1.02 24.55
N LEU A 192 16.38 1.51 24.77
CA LEU A 192 16.13 2.95 24.88
C LEU A 192 15.85 3.43 26.32
N PHE A 193 15.65 2.52 27.29
CA PHE A 193 15.13 2.91 28.58
C PHE A 193 16.02 3.93 29.31
N GLU A 194 17.32 3.73 29.32
CA GLU A 194 18.26 4.64 30.03
C GLU A 194 18.26 6.04 29.42
N ALA A 195 18.13 6.15 28.09
CA ALA A 195 18.00 7.43 27.38
C ALA A 195 16.63 8.11 27.63
N CYS A 196 15.61 7.35 28.02
CA CYS A 196 14.29 7.85 28.38
C CYS A 196 14.14 8.27 29.85
N LEU A 197 15.04 7.82 30.72
CA LEU A 197 14.92 7.95 32.21
C LEU A 197 14.70 9.38 32.71
N ALA A 198 15.35 10.34 32.09
CA ALA A 198 15.29 11.74 32.49
C ALA A 198 14.03 12.47 32.06
N ASN A 199 13.17 11.82 31.27
CA ASN A 199 12.03 12.47 30.63
C ASN A 199 10.68 12.01 31.20
N GLU A 200 9.99 12.90 31.91
CA GLU A 200 8.67 12.60 32.48
C GLU A 200 7.53 12.49 31.45
N LYS A 201 7.79 12.83 30.20
CA LYS A 201 6.82 12.76 29.08
C LYS A 201 6.92 11.47 28.26
N THR A 202 7.76 10.51 28.67
CA THR A 202 7.96 9.23 27.98
C THR A 202 7.34 8.09 28.77
N LEU A 203 6.38 7.38 28.15
CA LEU A 203 5.89 6.10 28.64
C LEU A 203 6.63 4.98 27.91
N TYR A 204 7.09 4.00 28.68
CA TYR A 204 7.92 2.93 28.14
C TYR A 204 7.24 1.57 28.31
N MET A 205 7.01 0.88 27.21
CA MET A 205 6.39 -0.43 27.13
C MET A 205 7.41 -1.45 26.66
N THR A 206 7.32 -2.66 27.16
CA THR A 206 8.19 -3.75 26.72
C THR A 206 7.54 -5.11 26.97
N THR A 207 8.26 -6.19 26.67
CA THR A 207 7.73 -7.55 26.75
C THR A 207 8.59 -8.50 27.58
N MET A 208 7.94 -9.47 28.21
CA MET A 208 8.60 -10.66 28.76
C MET A 208 8.61 -11.82 27.76
N ALA A 209 8.01 -11.67 26.57
CA ALA A 209 7.78 -12.76 25.63
C ALA A 209 8.92 -12.98 24.61
N LYS A 210 10.03 -12.27 24.77
CA LYS A 210 11.20 -12.38 23.88
C LYS A 210 12.48 -12.66 24.68
N GLY A 211 13.43 -11.76 24.71
CA GLY A 211 14.70 -11.91 25.44
C GLY A 211 14.55 -12.28 26.91
N PHE A 212 13.46 -11.88 27.55
CA PHE A 212 13.16 -12.22 28.95
C PHE A 212 12.78 -13.71 29.14
N GLY A 213 12.39 -14.41 28.09
CA GLY A 213 12.23 -15.87 28.07
C GLY A 213 10.91 -16.41 28.65
N VAL A 214 9.88 -15.58 28.86
CA VAL A 214 8.61 -16.03 29.44
C VAL A 214 7.44 -15.48 28.59
N MET A 215 6.37 -15.02 29.24
CA MET A 215 5.21 -14.41 28.57
C MET A 215 4.71 -13.22 29.39
N GLY A 216 4.30 -12.15 28.73
CA GLY A 216 3.68 -10.98 29.37
C GLY A 216 4.19 -9.66 28.81
N GLY A 217 3.48 -8.58 29.16
CA GLY A 217 3.87 -7.20 28.84
C GLY A 217 4.21 -6.43 30.11
N ILE A 218 5.08 -5.45 30.00
CA ILE A 218 5.54 -4.57 31.08
C ILE A 218 5.27 -3.13 30.67
N ALA A 219 4.48 -2.39 31.45
CA ALA A 219 4.33 -0.95 31.33
C ALA A 219 5.15 -0.27 32.44
N VAL A 220 6.07 0.59 32.05
CA VAL A 220 6.91 1.39 32.94
C VAL A 220 6.51 2.85 32.86
N PHE A 221 6.25 3.46 34.01
CA PHE A 221 5.70 4.81 34.04
C PHE A 221 6.75 5.79 34.61
N PRO A 222 6.82 7.00 34.04
CA PRO A 222 7.79 8.01 34.54
C PRO A 222 7.46 8.51 35.94
N SER A 223 6.19 8.46 36.38
CA SER A 223 5.73 8.92 37.68
C SER A 223 4.59 8.07 38.22
N GLN A 224 4.38 8.18 39.56
CA GLN A 224 3.28 7.51 40.26
C GLN A 224 1.90 7.92 39.72
N ALA A 225 1.73 9.16 39.30
CA ALA A 225 0.46 9.65 38.80
C ALA A 225 0.01 8.91 37.50
N TRP A 226 0.93 8.63 36.59
CA TRP A 226 0.64 7.82 35.39
C TRP A 226 0.34 6.36 35.76
N TYR A 227 1.09 5.80 36.70
CA TYR A 227 0.83 4.46 37.21
C TYR A 227 -0.59 4.34 37.79
N ASP A 228 -0.96 5.25 38.74
CA ASP A 228 -2.25 5.24 39.40
C ASP A 228 -3.41 5.37 38.40
N LYS A 229 -3.27 6.25 37.39
CA LYS A 229 -4.25 6.43 36.33
C LYS A 229 -4.53 5.12 35.60
N VAL A 230 -3.47 4.40 35.21
CA VAL A 230 -3.61 3.12 34.49
C VAL A 230 -4.05 1.99 35.44
N LYS A 231 -3.55 1.96 36.65
CA LYS A 231 -3.93 0.95 37.66
C LYS A 231 -5.43 0.98 37.95
N ILE A 232 -6.04 2.16 38.00
CA ILE A 232 -7.45 2.36 38.32
C ILE A 232 -8.33 2.16 37.07
N HIS A 233 -7.92 2.67 35.92
CA HIS A 233 -8.76 2.76 34.72
C HIS A 233 -8.40 1.78 33.60
N GLY A 234 -7.30 1.03 33.71
CA GLY A 234 -6.85 0.09 32.70
C GLY A 234 -7.79 -1.11 32.59
N GLY A 235 -8.66 -1.09 31.59
CA GLY A 235 -9.74 -2.08 31.43
C GLY A 235 -9.27 -3.53 31.44
N ALA A 236 -8.11 -3.82 30.87
CA ALA A 236 -7.56 -5.17 30.87
C ALA A 236 -7.15 -5.69 32.26
N LEU A 237 -6.91 -4.81 33.23
CA LEU A 237 -6.66 -5.24 34.62
C LEU A 237 -7.95 -5.71 35.32
N SER A 238 -9.09 -5.16 34.94
CA SER A 238 -10.40 -5.49 35.49
C SER A 238 -11.11 -6.60 34.74
N TYR A 239 -11.02 -6.64 33.42
CA TYR A 239 -11.81 -7.51 32.55
C TYR A 239 -10.99 -8.63 31.90
N SER A 240 -9.74 -8.84 32.35
CA SER A 240 -8.89 -9.95 31.94
C SER A 240 -8.29 -10.65 33.15
N HIS A 241 -7.72 -11.84 32.94
CA HIS A 241 -7.09 -12.61 34.00
C HIS A 241 -5.64 -12.14 34.24
N PRO A 242 -5.11 -12.31 35.48
CA PRO A 242 -3.70 -12.09 35.76
C PRO A 242 -2.81 -13.13 35.09
N ILE A 243 -1.51 -12.90 35.13
CA ILE A 243 -0.51 -13.89 34.66
C ILE A 243 -0.72 -15.19 35.45
N PRO A 244 -0.90 -16.36 34.76
CA PRO A 244 -1.11 -17.64 35.42
C PRO A 244 0.07 -18.05 36.33
N PRO A 245 -0.17 -18.81 37.41
CA PRO A 245 0.88 -19.20 38.36
C PRO A 245 2.12 -19.82 37.72
N PRO A 246 2.05 -20.77 36.78
CA PRO A 246 3.24 -21.34 36.15
C PRO A 246 4.12 -20.28 35.47
N ILE A 247 3.46 -19.37 34.74
CA ILE A 247 4.13 -18.28 34.01
C ILE A 247 4.66 -17.23 34.99
N LEU A 248 3.89 -16.88 36.03
CA LEU A 248 4.30 -15.94 37.06
C LEU A 248 5.55 -16.42 37.79
N GLY A 249 5.64 -17.73 38.09
CA GLY A 249 6.85 -18.33 38.68
C GLY A 249 8.06 -18.15 37.79
N ALA A 250 7.94 -18.47 36.50
CA ALA A 250 8.99 -18.27 35.51
C ALA A 250 9.37 -16.79 35.36
N CYS A 251 8.38 -15.85 35.35
CA CYS A 251 8.64 -14.41 35.30
C CYS A 251 9.48 -13.93 36.50
N ILE A 252 9.13 -14.41 37.72
CA ILE A 252 9.90 -14.07 38.95
C ILE A 252 11.33 -14.60 38.85
N ALA A 253 11.53 -15.86 38.41
CA ALA A 253 12.88 -16.43 38.26
C ALA A 253 13.71 -15.67 37.23
N SER A 254 13.09 -15.25 36.12
CA SER A 254 13.77 -14.43 35.12
C SER A 254 14.14 -13.05 35.67
N ALA A 255 13.21 -12.38 36.37
CA ALA A 255 13.49 -11.07 36.99
C ALA A 255 14.59 -11.15 38.06
N GLU A 256 14.58 -12.21 38.89
CA GLU A 256 15.67 -12.48 39.86
C GLU A 256 17.01 -12.65 39.15
N LEU A 257 17.06 -13.39 38.03
CA LEU A 257 18.26 -13.59 37.20
C LEU A 257 18.79 -12.27 36.63
N HIS A 258 17.89 -11.40 36.14
CA HIS A 258 18.25 -10.09 35.58
C HIS A 258 18.98 -9.18 36.60
N LEU A 259 18.77 -9.40 37.90
CA LEU A 259 19.45 -8.68 38.97
C LEU A 259 20.73 -9.35 39.46
N THR A 260 21.22 -10.33 38.70
CA THR A 260 22.49 -11.02 39.02
C THR A 260 23.54 -10.84 37.92
N GLY A 261 24.81 -11.16 38.23
CA GLY A 261 25.88 -11.17 37.21
C GLY A 261 25.71 -12.19 36.09
N GLU A 262 24.80 -13.16 36.25
CA GLU A 262 24.49 -14.15 35.20
C GLU A 262 23.93 -13.51 33.91
N LEU A 263 23.09 -12.45 34.03
CA LEU A 263 22.61 -11.70 32.90
C LEU A 263 23.76 -11.12 32.06
N ASN A 264 24.76 -10.52 32.74
CA ASN A 264 25.90 -9.93 32.02
C ASN A 264 26.68 -10.96 31.21
N VAL A 265 26.77 -12.20 31.71
CA VAL A 265 27.42 -13.31 30.98
C VAL A 265 26.61 -13.63 29.71
N LEU A 266 25.27 -13.70 29.80
CA LEU A 266 24.39 -13.97 28.67
C LEU A 266 24.41 -12.83 27.63
N GLN A 267 24.38 -11.58 28.08
CA GLN A 267 24.49 -10.41 27.21
C GLN A 267 25.83 -10.37 26.47
N ASN A 268 26.95 -10.65 27.19
CA ASN A 268 28.27 -10.68 26.58
C ASN A 268 28.41 -11.81 25.58
N SER A 269 27.87 -13.01 25.87
CA SER A 269 27.83 -14.13 24.93
C SER A 269 27.09 -13.74 23.65
N LEU A 270 25.93 -13.09 23.74
CA LEU A 270 25.20 -12.64 22.58
C LEU A 270 25.97 -11.58 21.78
N ARG A 271 26.58 -10.58 22.45
CA ARG A 271 27.40 -9.56 21.76
C ARG A 271 28.55 -10.18 20.95
N GLN A 272 29.25 -11.17 21.54
CA GLN A 272 30.32 -11.88 20.83
C GLN A 272 29.82 -12.57 19.56
N LYS A 273 28.64 -13.20 19.63
CA LYS A 273 28.03 -13.85 18.47
C LYS A 273 27.56 -12.84 17.42
N LEU A 274 27.04 -11.68 17.83
CA LEU A 274 26.68 -10.59 16.91
C LEU A 274 27.93 -10.06 16.20
N GLN A 275 29.00 -9.81 16.93
CA GLN A 275 30.27 -9.39 16.33
C GLN A 275 30.82 -10.43 15.35
N PHE A 276 30.79 -11.71 15.75
CA PHE A 276 31.20 -12.81 14.87
C PHE A 276 30.38 -12.85 13.57
N ALA A 277 29.05 -12.69 13.69
CA ALA A 277 28.16 -12.67 12.51
C ALA A 277 28.46 -11.46 11.61
N ASP A 278 28.61 -10.27 12.18
CA ASP A 278 28.92 -9.03 11.45
C ASP A 278 30.25 -9.18 10.67
N ASP A 279 31.29 -9.70 11.32
CA ASP A 279 32.59 -9.94 10.66
C ASP A 279 32.46 -10.94 9.49
N LYS A 280 31.62 -11.97 9.65
CA LYS A 280 31.34 -12.93 8.56
C LYS A 280 30.54 -12.32 7.42
N PHE A 281 29.48 -11.51 7.72
CA PHE A 281 28.70 -10.83 6.69
C PHE A 281 29.52 -9.83 5.89
N LYS A 282 30.43 -9.08 6.53
CA LYS A 282 31.33 -8.15 5.85
C LYS A 282 32.24 -8.82 4.82
N ALA A 283 32.52 -10.09 4.98
CA ALA A 283 33.27 -10.88 4.02
C ALA A 283 32.43 -11.39 2.83
N THR A 284 31.12 -11.13 2.81
CA THR A 284 30.19 -11.56 1.76
C THR A 284 29.70 -10.38 0.91
N GLN A 285 29.07 -10.69 -0.20
CA GLN A 285 28.33 -9.72 -1.02
C GLN A 285 26.82 -9.71 -0.71
N LEU A 286 26.37 -10.41 0.34
CA LEU A 286 24.97 -10.44 0.72
C LEU A 286 24.48 -9.03 1.08
N PRO A 287 23.27 -8.63 0.64
CA PRO A 287 22.69 -7.33 0.95
C PRO A 287 22.09 -7.35 2.38
N LEU A 288 22.94 -7.29 3.39
CA LEU A 288 22.50 -7.15 4.78
C LEU A 288 21.98 -5.73 5.01
N VAL A 289 20.73 -5.62 5.41
CA VAL A 289 20.00 -4.34 5.60
C VAL A 289 19.91 -3.96 7.07
N SER A 290 19.95 -4.96 7.96
CA SER A 290 19.77 -4.77 9.41
C SER A 290 20.93 -4.03 10.09
N ASN A 291 20.63 -3.46 11.25
CA ASN A 291 21.65 -2.90 12.15
C ASN A 291 22.45 -4.06 12.80
N PRO A 292 23.78 -4.14 12.60
CA PRO A 292 24.60 -5.23 13.11
C PRO A 292 24.70 -5.28 14.65
N ASP A 293 24.40 -4.17 15.33
CA ASP A 293 24.43 -4.09 16.80
C ASP A 293 23.20 -4.72 17.48
N THR A 294 22.22 -5.17 16.69
CA THR A 294 21.00 -5.81 17.19
C THR A 294 20.93 -7.29 16.80
N PRO A 295 20.22 -8.13 17.56
CA PRO A 295 20.14 -9.56 17.26
C PRO A 295 19.19 -9.89 16.09
N ILE A 296 18.66 -8.89 15.39
CA ILE A 296 17.77 -9.05 14.25
C ILE A 296 18.57 -8.83 12.97
N MET A 297 18.59 -9.85 12.11
CA MET A 297 19.28 -9.83 10.84
C MET A 297 18.27 -9.87 9.69
N PHE A 298 18.54 -9.10 8.65
CA PHE A 298 17.69 -9.06 7.45
C PHE A 298 18.54 -9.03 6.18
N VAL A 299 18.48 -10.10 5.39
CA VAL A 299 19.11 -10.19 4.08
C VAL A 299 18.08 -9.87 3.02
N GLY A 300 18.24 -8.76 2.31
CA GLY A 300 17.32 -8.30 1.27
C GLY A 300 17.29 -9.27 0.09
N THR A 301 16.11 -9.53 -0.47
CA THR A 301 15.91 -10.28 -1.71
C THR A 301 15.21 -9.46 -2.79
N GLY A 302 14.71 -8.27 -2.42
CA GLY A 302 13.98 -7.40 -3.33
C GLY A 302 12.58 -7.90 -3.59
N GLN A 303 12.40 -8.66 -4.67
CA GLN A 303 11.09 -9.20 -5.05
C GLN A 303 10.69 -10.45 -4.24
N PRO A 304 9.38 -10.67 -3.97
CA PRO A 304 8.89 -11.82 -3.24
C PRO A 304 9.31 -13.17 -3.83
N VAL A 305 9.36 -13.28 -5.16
CA VAL A 305 9.73 -14.52 -5.84
C VAL A 305 11.15 -14.95 -5.48
N VAL A 306 12.11 -14.03 -5.43
CA VAL A 306 13.48 -14.32 -4.98
C VAL A 306 13.50 -14.72 -3.50
N GLY A 307 12.69 -14.04 -2.68
CA GLY A 307 12.54 -14.35 -1.26
C GLY A 307 12.03 -15.76 -1.02
N TYR A 308 11.00 -16.18 -1.73
CA TYR A 308 10.47 -17.56 -1.65
C TYR A 308 11.48 -18.60 -2.14
N ASN A 309 12.15 -18.33 -3.27
CA ASN A 309 13.16 -19.25 -3.83
C ASN A 309 14.30 -19.45 -2.82
N LEU A 310 14.89 -18.35 -2.33
CA LEU A 310 15.97 -18.42 -1.35
C LEU A 310 15.51 -19.08 -0.04
N ASN A 311 14.34 -18.72 0.50
CA ASN A 311 13.82 -19.30 1.73
C ASN A 311 13.66 -20.82 1.62
N LYS A 312 13.15 -21.31 0.49
CA LYS A 312 13.01 -22.74 0.24
C LYS A 312 14.36 -23.44 0.28
N ARG A 313 15.39 -22.89 -0.40
CA ARG A 313 16.74 -23.44 -0.42
C ARG A 313 17.36 -23.52 0.98
N ILE A 314 17.19 -22.46 1.77
CA ILE A 314 17.71 -22.38 3.14
C ILE A 314 16.99 -23.37 4.07
N LEU A 315 15.68 -23.58 3.88
CA LEU A 315 14.92 -24.61 4.60
C LEU A 315 15.41 -26.02 4.21
N ASP A 316 15.66 -26.28 2.93
CA ASP A 316 16.16 -27.56 2.44
C ASP A 316 17.58 -27.89 3.01
N GLU A 317 18.39 -26.86 3.29
CA GLU A 317 19.69 -26.99 3.99
C GLU A 317 19.56 -27.18 5.52
N GLY A 318 18.34 -27.19 6.04
CA GLY A 318 18.07 -27.46 7.46
C GLY A 318 18.12 -26.23 8.36
N PHE A 319 17.97 -25.01 7.83
CA PHE A 319 17.87 -23.78 8.59
C PHE A 319 16.45 -23.22 8.56
N TYR A 320 15.88 -22.93 9.72
CA TYR A 320 14.61 -22.24 9.83
C TYR A 320 14.83 -20.74 9.99
N VAL A 321 14.39 -19.96 9.01
CA VAL A 321 14.39 -18.50 8.98
C VAL A 321 12.99 -18.00 8.61
N ASN A 322 12.70 -16.75 8.88
CA ASN A 322 11.42 -16.11 8.52
C ASN A 322 11.57 -15.33 7.22
N ILE A 323 10.50 -15.23 6.45
CA ILE A 323 10.44 -14.34 5.31
C ILE A 323 9.73 -13.04 5.71
N GLY A 324 10.40 -11.90 5.53
CA GLY A 324 9.81 -10.57 5.67
C GLY A 324 9.25 -10.12 4.33
N MET A 325 7.94 -9.93 4.26
CA MET A 325 7.23 -9.56 3.04
C MET A 325 6.04 -8.64 3.36
N PHE A 326 5.42 -8.11 2.33
CA PHE A 326 4.19 -7.33 2.49
C PHE A 326 3.12 -8.10 3.29
N PRO A 327 2.39 -7.46 4.23
CA PRO A 327 2.41 -6.03 4.57
C PRO A 327 3.48 -5.60 5.59
N ALA A 328 4.28 -6.51 6.14
CA ALA A 328 5.28 -6.20 7.17
C ALA A 328 6.45 -5.35 6.65
N VAL A 329 6.75 -5.44 5.35
CA VAL A 329 7.71 -4.60 4.62
C VAL A 329 7.14 -4.31 3.24
N PRO A 330 7.59 -3.23 2.54
CA PRO A 330 7.21 -2.98 1.15
C PRO A 330 7.50 -4.17 0.24
N ILE A 331 6.68 -4.41 -0.80
CA ILE A 331 6.83 -5.57 -1.69
C ILE A 331 8.25 -5.69 -2.25
N LYS A 332 8.83 -4.56 -2.68
CA LYS A 332 10.21 -4.51 -3.23
C LYS A 332 11.31 -4.68 -2.18
N ASN A 333 10.94 -4.68 -0.92
CA ASN A 333 11.84 -4.84 0.22
C ASN A 333 11.69 -6.19 0.92
N THR A 334 11.20 -7.19 0.20
CA THR A 334 11.16 -8.57 0.68
C THR A 334 12.57 -9.07 1.01
N GLY A 335 12.69 -9.91 2.04
CA GLY A 335 13.96 -10.51 2.42
C GLY A 335 13.81 -11.63 3.44
N LEU A 336 14.92 -12.26 3.78
CA LEU A 336 14.97 -13.25 4.84
C LEU A 336 15.32 -12.56 6.16
N ARG A 337 14.39 -12.65 7.11
CA ARG A 337 14.56 -12.19 8.47
C ARG A 337 14.95 -13.35 9.39
N PHE A 338 16.00 -13.22 10.11
CA PHE A 338 16.43 -14.20 11.11
C PHE A 338 17.05 -13.50 12.32
N THR A 339 17.27 -14.26 13.36
CA THR A 339 17.76 -13.71 14.63
C THR A 339 18.94 -14.53 15.10
N ILE A 340 19.91 -13.87 15.70
CA ILE A 340 21.02 -14.51 16.42
C ILE A 340 20.65 -14.57 17.89
N THR A 341 20.78 -15.73 18.48
CA THR A 341 20.43 -16.00 19.87
C THR A 341 21.54 -16.79 20.57
N ASN A 342 21.46 -16.85 21.90
CA ASN A 342 22.39 -17.69 22.66
C ASN A 342 22.23 -19.20 22.41
N HIS A 343 21.14 -19.63 21.79
CA HIS A 343 20.98 -21.02 21.34
C HIS A 343 21.86 -21.37 20.13
N ASN A 344 22.20 -20.39 19.29
CA ASN A 344 23.04 -20.62 18.13
C ASN A 344 24.50 -20.67 18.52
N THR A 345 25.24 -21.63 18.01
CA THR A 345 26.71 -21.67 18.11
C THR A 345 27.33 -20.81 17.00
N GLU A 346 28.59 -20.41 17.15
CA GLU A 346 29.32 -19.73 16.07
C GLU A 346 29.36 -20.59 14.78
N SER A 347 29.50 -21.92 14.92
CA SER A 347 29.43 -22.85 13.79
C SER A 347 28.05 -22.87 13.11
N ASP A 348 26.96 -22.71 13.88
CA ASP A 348 25.60 -22.62 13.26
C ASP A 348 25.44 -21.32 12.50
N ILE A 349 25.96 -20.21 13.03
CA ILE A 349 25.93 -18.88 12.41
C ILE A 349 26.74 -18.88 11.12
N GLU A 350 27.97 -19.39 11.16
CA GLU A 350 28.84 -19.53 9.99
C GLU A 350 28.17 -20.38 8.91
N ALA A 351 27.65 -21.56 9.25
CA ALA A 351 26.99 -22.45 8.32
C ALA A 351 25.73 -21.83 7.66
N LEU A 352 24.96 -20.99 8.38
CA LEU A 352 23.85 -20.25 7.80
C LEU A 352 24.35 -19.21 6.79
N ILE A 353 25.40 -18.44 7.15
CA ILE A 353 25.95 -17.39 6.28
C ILE A 353 26.56 -18.01 5.02
N ASP A 354 27.21 -19.15 5.13
CA ASP A 354 27.77 -19.89 4.00
C ASP A 354 26.65 -20.41 3.09
N ALA A 355 25.58 -20.98 3.65
CA ALA A 355 24.42 -21.42 2.89
C ALA A 355 23.74 -20.24 2.16
N LEU A 356 23.55 -19.12 2.85
CA LEU A 356 23.02 -17.90 2.24
C LEU A 356 23.92 -17.42 1.08
N SER A 357 25.23 -17.36 1.31
CA SER A 357 26.21 -16.92 0.30
C SER A 357 26.23 -17.81 -0.95
N TYR A 358 26.04 -19.12 -0.75
CA TYR A 358 25.98 -20.07 -1.85
C TYR A 358 24.66 -19.99 -2.62
N HIS A 359 23.52 -19.96 -1.93
CA HIS A 359 22.21 -20.03 -2.55
C HIS A 359 21.68 -18.70 -3.08
N TYR A 360 22.15 -17.59 -2.55
CA TYR A 360 21.67 -16.25 -2.92
C TYR A 360 21.87 -15.94 -4.41
N PRO A 361 23.07 -16.08 -4.99
CA PRO A 361 23.26 -15.81 -6.42
C PRO A 361 22.47 -16.79 -7.30
N LEU A 362 22.26 -18.04 -6.87
CA LEU A 362 21.46 -19.02 -7.60
C LEU A 362 19.99 -18.62 -7.63
N ALA A 363 19.44 -18.16 -6.50
CA ALA A 363 18.07 -17.70 -6.43
C ALA A 363 17.84 -16.44 -7.29
N LEU A 364 18.80 -15.51 -7.30
CA LEU A 364 18.76 -14.35 -8.17
C LEU A 364 18.77 -14.74 -9.66
N ALA A 365 19.69 -15.63 -10.04
CA ALA A 365 19.84 -16.05 -11.44
C ALA A 365 18.60 -16.78 -11.97
N GLU A 366 17.99 -17.67 -11.19
CA GLU A 366 16.75 -18.37 -11.56
C GLU A 366 15.57 -17.43 -11.77
N GLU A 367 15.52 -16.33 -11.01
CA GLU A 367 14.46 -15.32 -11.11
C GLU A 367 14.86 -14.13 -12.03
N ASN A 368 15.97 -14.24 -12.77
CA ASN A 368 16.48 -13.19 -13.65
C ASN A 368 16.66 -11.84 -12.96
N LYS A 369 17.16 -11.83 -11.72
CA LYS A 369 17.44 -10.62 -10.93
C LYS A 369 18.93 -10.53 -10.63
N THR A 370 19.39 -9.30 -10.30
CA THR A 370 20.78 -9.03 -9.91
C THR A 370 20.86 -8.51 -8.47
N ASN A 371 22.03 -8.69 -7.84
CA ASN A 371 22.25 -8.17 -6.49
C ASN A 371 22.12 -6.64 -6.46
N ASN A 372 22.57 -5.94 -7.52
CA ASN A 372 22.46 -4.49 -7.61
C ASN A 372 21.01 -4.00 -7.74
N GLN A 373 20.11 -4.77 -8.35
CA GLN A 373 18.68 -4.46 -8.32
C GLN A 373 18.12 -4.53 -6.90
N VAL A 374 18.50 -5.55 -6.13
CA VAL A 374 18.12 -5.66 -4.71
C VAL A 374 18.70 -4.50 -3.91
N ARG A 375 20.01 -4.22 -4.04
CA ARG A 375 20.68 -3.13 -3.33
C ARG A 375 20.03 -1.77 -3.59
N LYS A 376 19.64 -1.49 -4.83
CA LYS A 376 18.87 -0.30 -5.19
C LYS A 376 17.52 -0.22 -4.47
N ALA A 377 16.79 -1.34 -4.38
CA ALA A 377 15.49 -1.37 -3.70
C ALA A 377 15.60 -1.03 -2.20
N PHE A 378 16.73 -1.36 -1.57
CA PHE A 378 17.01 -1.06 -0.16
C PHE A 378 17.85 0.20 0.06
N ASN A 379 18.18 0.96 -0.99
CA ASN A 379 19.04 2.15 -0.92
C ASN A 379 20.41 1.89 -0.25
N ILE A 380 20.99 0.71 -0.45
CA ILE A 380 22.33 0.35 0.06
C ILE A 380 23.37 0.40 -1.07
N PRO A 381 24.67 0.60 -0.75
CA PRO A 381 25.72 0.78 -1.76
C PRO A 381 25.76 -0.35 -2.78
N LEU A 382 25.95 0.02 -4.05
CA LEU A 382 26.11 -0.95 -5.13
C LEU A 382 27.48 -1.63 -5.04
N ILE A 383 27.57 -2.84 -5.60
CA ILE A 383 28.82 -3.60 -5.71
C ILE A 383 29.26 -3.67 -7.17
N GLU A 384 30.55 -3.92 -7.40
CA GLU A 384 31.04 -4.29 -8.73
C GLU A 384 30.53 -5.71 -9.03
N GLU A 385 29.54 -5.83 -9.90
CA GLU A 385 29.13 -7.11 -10.46
C GLU A 385 30.05 -7.38 -11.66
N TYR A 386 30.82 -8.46 -11.61
CA TYR A 386 31.43 -9.00 -12.83
C TYR A 386 30.27 -9.34 -13.75
N SER A 387 30.29 -8.77 -14.95
CA SER A 387 29.24 -9.01 -15.93
C SER A 387 29.07 -10.53 -16.10
N SER A 388 27.91 -11.04 -15.69
CA SER A 388 27.54 -12.42 -15.86
C SER A 388 27.29 -12.79 -17.33
N GLU A 389 27.95 -12.08 -18.27
CA GLU A 389 27.93 -12.40 -19.70
C GLU A 389 28.47 -13.80 -20.02
N GLU A 390 29.20 -14.43 -19.08
CA GLU A 390 29.75 -15.79 -19.27
C GLU A 390 28.91 -16.94 -18.69
N LEU A 391 27.84 -16.70 -17.93
CA LEU A 391 27.06 -17.76 -17.29
C LEU A 391 25.63 -17.97 -17.83
N ILE A 392 25.14 -17.09 -18.70
CA ILE A 392 23.85 -17.26 -19.37
C ILE A 392 24.08 -17.32 -20.89
N VAL A 393 24.30 -18.51 -21.41
CA VAL A 393 24.03 -18.84 -22.82
C VAL A 393 22.48 -18.90 -22.96
N ASN A 394 21.81 -17.81 -22.70
CA ASN A 394 20.49 -17.52 -23.23
C ASN A 394 20.73 -16.64 -24.46
N GLN A 395 20.31 -17.13 -25.62
CA GLN A 395 20.26 -16.38 -26.85
C GLN A 395 19.69 -14.99 -26.53
N LYS A 396 20.50 -13.94 -26.61
CA LYS A 396 20.01 -12.54 -26.63
C LYS A 396 19.05 -12.45 -27.80
N VAL A 397 17.76 -12.59 -27.52
CA VAL A 397 16.74 -12.29 -28.52
C VAL A 397 16.70 -10.79 -28.63
N ASN A 398 17.05 -10.27 -29.81
CA ASN A 398 17.18 -8.85 -30.05
C ASN A 398 15.79 -8.24 -30.25
N ILE A 399 15.13 -7.82 -29.15
CA ILE A 399 13.93 -7.00 -29.22
C ILE A 399 14.36 -5.54 -29.28
N LYS A 400 13.96 -4.86 -30.38
CA LYS A 400 14.22 -3.43 -30.56
C LYS A 400 13.11 -2.63 -29.89
N ILE A 401 13.46 -1.70 -29.02
CA ILE A 401 12.54 -0.82 -28.32
C ILE A 401 12.62 0.57 -28.96
N GLN A 402 11.51 1.04 -29.53
CA GLN A 402 11.32 2.42 -29.95
C GLN A 402 10.56 3.15 -28.84
N ARG A 403 11.09 4.27 -28.32
CA ARG A 403 10.47 5.14 -27.31
C ARG A 403 10.43 6.57 -27.82
N GLU A 404 9.24 7.14 -27.90
CA GLU A 404 9.01 8.50 -28.39
C GLU A 404 8.20 9.31 -27.38
N HIS A 405 8.35 10.61 -27.35
CA HIS A 405 7.68 11.52 -26.41
C HIS A 405 6.50 12.29 -27.03
N SER A 406 6.21 12.08 -28.29
CA SER A 406 5.06 12.63 -28.99
C SER A 406 4.55 11.66 -30.05
N ILE A 407 3.24 11.59 -30.24
CA ILE A 407 2.63 10.78 -31.29
C ILE A 407 3.04 11.25 -32.69
N HIS A 408 3.44 12.51 -32.84
CA HIS A 408 3.95 13.03 -34.11
C HIS A 408 5.23 12.34 -34.60
N ASN A 409 5.99 11.72 -33.70
CA ASN A 409 7.23 10.98 -34.03
C ASN A 409 6.97 9.50 -34.34
N ILE A 410 5.72 9.06 -34.25
CA ILE A 410 5.30 7.69 -34.57
C ILE A 410 4.66 7.68 -35.97
N ASN A 411 4.82 6.59 -36.69
CA ASN A 411 4.06 6.37 -37.93
C ASN A 411 2.57 6.18 -37.60
N GLY A 412 1.75 7.20 -37.94
CA GLY A 412 0.32 7.22 -37.59
C GLY A 412 -0.46 6.09 -38.24
N GLU A 413 -0.18 5.72 -39.50
CA GLU A 413 -0.88 4.61 -40.18
C GLU A 413 -0.57 3.26 -39.50
N GLU A 414 0.67 3.04 -39.12
CA GLU A 414 1.07 1.82 -38.42
C GLU A 414 0.42 1.77 -37.04
N TRP A 415 0.47 2.88 -36.26
CA TRP A 415 -0.17 2.99 -34.96
C TRP A 415 -1.69 2.74 -35.02
N ASP A 416 -2.37 3.43 -35.91
CA ASP A 416 -3.81 3.31 -36.09
C ASP A 416 -4.22 1.89 -36.52
N GLY A 417 -3.36 1.20 -37.30
CA GLY A 417 -3.56 -0.21 -37.67
C GLY A 417 -3.57 -1.16 -36.46
N LEU A 418 -2.79 -0.86 -35.40
CA LEU A 418 -2.73 -1.68 -34.19
C LEU A 418 -3.92 -1.45 -33.26
N PHE A 419 -4.40 -0.20 -33.17
CA PHE A 419 -5.39 0.24 -32.21
C PHE A 419 -6.76 0.53 -32.79
N LYS A 420 -6.98 0.16 -34.05
CA LYS A 420 -8.27 0.28 -34.71
C LYS A 420 -9.37 -0.44 -33.93
N GLY A 421 -10.43 0.29 -33.56
CA GLY A 421 -11.59 -0.25 -32.86
C GLY A 421 -11.34 -0.70 -31.44
N LYS A 422 -10.20 -0.34 -30.84
CA LYS A 422 -9.82 -0.75 -29.47
C LYS A 422 -10.12 0.30 -28.39
N GLY A 423 -10.45 1.51 -28.77
CA GLY A 423 -10.75 2.62 -27.85
C GLY A 423 -10.55 3.99 -28.51
N ASN A 424 -10.33 5.04 -27.72
CA ASN A 424 -10.17 6.42 -28.19
C ASN A 424 -8.70 6.87 -28.15
N PHE A 425 -7.78 6.10 -28.70
CA PHE A 425 -6.34 6.38 -28.71
C PHE A 425 -5.67 6.03 -30.04
N ASP A 426 -6.37 6.26 -31.15
CA ASP A 426 -5.71 6.42 -32.44
C ASP A 426 -4.80 7.65 -32.43
N SER A 427 -3.99 7.81 -33.48
CA SER A 427 -3.00 8.88 -33.55
C SER A 427 -3.62 10.28 -33.43
N ALA A 428 -4.81 10.48 -33.96
CA ALA A 428 -5.52 11.76 -33.90
C ALA A 428 -6.08 12.05 -32.50
N ALA A 429 -6.65 11.06 -31.81
CA ALA A 429 -7.12 11.22 -30.44
C ALA A 429 -5.97 11.46 -29.46
N LEU A 430 -4.80 10.84 -29.68
CA LEU A 430 -3.62 11.07 -28.87
C LEU A 430 -3.00 12.48 -29.08
N GLN A 431 -3.09 13.05 -30.30
CA GLN A 431 -2.74 14.47 -30.50
C GLN A 431 -3.64 15.41 -29.68
N VAL A 432 -4.94 15.13 -29.61
CA VAL A 432 -5.88 15.89 -28.78
C VAL A 432 -5.49 15.75 -27.29
N LEU A 433 -5.11 14.56 -26.83
CA LEU A 433 -4.64 14.32 -25.48
C LEU A 433 -3.40 15.17 -25.16
N GLU A 434 -2.37 15.10 -25.99
CA GLU A 434 -1.13 15.87 -25.80
C GLU A 434 -1.39 17.38 -25.74
N GLN A 435 -2.22 17.89 -26.65
CA GLN A 435 -2.54 19.32 -26.69
C GLN A 435 -3.42 19.77 -25.53
N GLY A 436 -4.36 18.96 -25.10
CA GLY A 436 -5.28 19.25 -24.03
C GLY A 436 -4.60 19.29 -22.66
N PHE A 437 -3.61 18.44 -22.45
CA PHE A 437 -2.88 18.27 -21.20
C PHE A 437 -1.46 18.83 -21.21
N SER A 438 -1.17 19.84 -22.01
CA SER A 438 0.11 20.59 -22.02
C SER A 438 -0.12 22.04 -21.70
N ASP A 439 0.89 22.73 -21.19
CA ASP A 439 0.92 24.19 -20.95
C ASP A 439 -0.35 24.73 -20.25
N ASN A 440 -0.85 24.00 -19.27
CA ASN A 440 -1.94 24.44 -18.41
C ASN A 440 -1.36 25.10 -17.13
N PRO A 441 -2.14 25.98 -16.46
CA PRO A 441 -1.66 26.67 -15.26
C PRO A 441 -1.50 25.78 -14.03
N ASN A 442 -2.30 24.70 -13.91
CA ASN A 442 -2.28 23.80 -12.76
C ASN A 442 -1.39 22.59 -13.04
N LEU A 443 -0.77 22.03 -12.00
CA LEU A 443 0.14 20.90 -12.11
C LEU A 443 -0.56 19.64 -12.63
N GLU A 444 -1.76 19.34 -12.11
CA GLU A 444 -2.55 18.16 -12.44
C GLU A 444 -3.03 18.14 -13.89
N ASP A 445 -3.07 19.27 -14.52
CA ASP A 445 -3.53 19.44 -15.90
C ASP A 445 -2.40 19.27 -16.94
N ASN A 446 -1.18 18.96 -16.50
CA ASN A 446 -0.04 18.78 -17.39
C ASN A 446 0.48 17.36 -17.33
N TRP A 447 0.27 16.62 -18.43
CA TRP A 447 0.70 15.24 -18.56
C TRP A 447 1.83 15.12 -19.59
N GLN A 448 2.78 14.22 -19.32
CA GLN A 448 3.82 13.85 -20.27
C GLN A 448 3.42 12.54 -20.93
N SER A 449 3.42 12.49 -22.25
CA SER A 449 3.11 11.29 -23.02
C SER A 449 4.38 10.59 -23.48
N GLN A 450 4.34 9.27 -23.54
CA GLN A 450 5.39 8.43 -24.13
C GLN A 450 4.76 7.30 -24.92
N TYR A 451 5.37 6.94 -26.03
CA TYR A 451 4.90 5.90 -26.96
C TYR A 451 5.99 4.85 -27.07
N ILE A 452 5.62 3.58 -26.89
CA ILE A 452 6.58 2.47 -26.88
C ILE A 452 6.12 1.44 -27.91
N ILE A 453 7.04 1.05 -28.80
CA ILE A 453 6.84 -0.02 -29.78
C ILE A 453 8.01 -1.00 -29.64
N LEU A 454 7.70 -2.27 -29.47
CA LEU A 454 8.67 -3.37 -29.42
C LEU A 454 8.60 -4.18 -30.71
N ARG A 455 9.76 -4.37 -31.34
CA ARG A 455 9.88 -5.05 -32.64
C ARG A 455 10.88 -6.19 -32.58
N ASP A 456 10.68 -7.20 -33.41
CA ASP A 456 11.66 -8.26 -33.64
C ASP A 456 12.82 -7.77 -34.55
N GLU A 457 13.78 -8.65 -34.83
CA GLU A 457 14.90 -8.35 -35.71
C GLU A 457 14.48 -8.04 -37.15
N LYS A 458 13.33 -8.56 -37.59
CA LYS A 458 12.75 -8.34 -38.91
C LYS A 458 11.88 -7.10 -38.99
N ASN A 459 11.82 -6.32 -37.89
CA ASN A 459 11.04 -5.11 -37.74
C ASN A 459 9.50 -5.33 -37.62
N ASN A 460 9.04 -6.57 -37.35
CA ASN A 460 7.64 -6.81 -37.04
C ASN A 460 7.32 -6.29 -35.63
N ILE A 461 6.14 -5.68 -35.46
CA ILE A 461 5.69 -5.21 -34.14
C ILE A 461 5.22 -6.41 -33.32
N ILE A 462 5.79 -6.58 -32.13
CA ILE A 462 5.42 -7.61 -31.16
C ILE A 462 4.45 -7.03 -30.12
N ALA A 463 4.74 -5.82 -29.62
CA ALA A 463 3.91 -5.11 -28.65
C ALA A 463 3.99 -3.60 -28.86
N ALA A 464 2.93 -2.90 -28.50
CA ALA A 464 2.88 -1.43 -28.53
C ALA A 464 1.95 -0.90 -27.43
N THR A 465 2.30 0.24 -26.87
CA THR A 465 1.48 0.95 -25.88
C THR A 465 1.86 2.42 -25.82
N PHE A 466 1.03 3.22 -25.16
CA PHE A 466 1.39 4.57 -24.76
C PHE A 466 1.26 4.72 -23.24
N LEU A 467 1.95 5.70 -22.73
CA LEU A 467 2.04 6.00 -21.30
C LEU A 467 1.71 7.47 -21.08
N THR A 468 1.15 7.76 -19.92
CA THR A 468 1.03 9.12 -19.41
C THR A 468 1.66 9.24 -18.02
N ILE A 469 2.36 10.36 -17.79
CA ILE A 469 2.95 10.69 -16.50
C ILE A 469 2.35 12.01 -16.05
N GLY A 470 1.73 12.02 -14.89
CA GLY A 470 1.09 13.22 -14.33
C GLY A 470 0.87 13.11 -12.84
N LEU A 471 0.35 14.19 -12.25
CA LEU A 471 -0.09 14.20 -10.86
C LEU A 471 -1.46 13.52 -10.75
N VAL A 472 -1.59 12.53 -9.89
CA VAL A 472 -2.79 11.71 -9.73
C VAL A 472 -3.15 11.60 -8.25
N LYS A 473 -4.43 11.54 -7.93
CA LYS A 473 -4.93 11.28 -6.59
C LYS A 473 -4.67 9.82 -6.22
N ASP A 474 -4.01 9.57 -5.08
CA ASP A 474 -3.62 8.21 -4.66
C ASP A 474 -4.83 7.34 -4.30
N ASP A 475 -5.97 7.95 -3.95
CA ASP A 475 -7.25 7.31 -3.67
C ASP A 475 -8.13 7.06 -4.91
N LEU A 476 -7.58 7.20 -6.10
CA LEU A 476 -8.23 7.06 -7.41
C LEU A 476 -9.20 5.87 -7.54
N LEU A 477 -8.82 4.70 -7.01
CA LEU A 477 -9.60 3.46 -7.05
C LEU A 477 -10.11 3.04 -5.66
N SER A 478 -10.16 3.95 -4.71
CA SER A 478 -10.69 3.69 -3.37
C SER A 478 -12.22 3.69 -3.37
N GLU A 479 -12.83 3.14 -2.32
CA GLU A 479 -14.27 3.23 -2.14
C GLU A 479 -14.73 4.70 -2.07
N SER A 480 -15.88 5.01 -2.70
CA SER A 480 -16.40 6.37 -2.83
C SER A 480 -16.46 7.16 -1.51
N GLY A 481 -16.73 6.47 -0.40
CA GLY A 481 -16.76 7.12 0.91
C GLY A 481 -15.40 7.49 1.48
N ILE A 482 -14.34 6.79 1.08
CA ILE A 482 -12.95 7.14 1.44
C ILE A 482 -12.55 8.37 0.64
N SER A 483 -12.78 8.34 -0.66
CA SER A 483 -12.49 9.48 -1.55
C SER A 483 -13.22 10.73 -1.10
N GLN A 484 -14.50 10.66 -0.70
CA GLN A 484 -15.23 11.80 -0.13
C GLN A 484 -14.56 12.39 1.12
N ALA A 485 -14.08 11.51 2.03
CA ALA A 485 -13.38 11.97 3.23
C ALA A 485 -12.04 12.65 2.90
N ILE A 486 -11.34 12.16 1.89
CA ILE A 486 -10.08 12.76 1.42
C ILE A 486 -10.34 14.09 0.71
N GLU A 487 -11.41 14.21 -0.08
CA GLU A 487 -11.79 15.47 -0.72
C GLU A 487 -12.14 16.59 0.29
N GLU A 488 -12.69 16.25 1.46
CA GLU A 488 -12.86 17.24 2.52
C GLU A 488 -11.51 17.79 3.03
N ILE A 489 -10.48 16.94 3.11
CA ILE A 489 -9.12 17.39 3.49
C ILE A 489 -8.50 18.24 2.37
N ARG A 490 -8.76 17.89 1.11
CA ARG A 490 -8.24 18.63 -0.07
C ARG A 490 -8.80 20.03 -0.21
N LYS A 491 -9.87 20.38 0.49
CA LYS A 491 -10.33 21.78 0.54
C LYS A 491 -9.29 22.73 1.17
N ASP A 492 -8.51 22.21 2.13
CA ASP A 492 -7.47 22.96 2.84
C ASP A 492 -6.06 22.68 2.27
N ASP A 493 -5.84 21.47 1.75
CA ASP A 493 -4.58 21.01 1.14
C ASP A 493 -4.88 20.33 -0.21
N PRO A 494 -4.96 21.08 -1.32
CA PRO A 494 -5.45 20.58 -2.62
C PRO A 494 -4.71 19.36 -3.17
N TYR A 495 -3.45 19.17 -2.79
CA TYR A 495 -2.62 18.04 -3.25
C TYR A 495 -2.38 16.96 -2.19
N HIS A 496 -3.21 16.95 -1.15
CA HIS A 496 -3.17 15.90 -0.13
C HIS A 496 -3.39 14.51 -0.76
N LEU A 497 -2.49 13.55 -0.49
CA LEU A 497 -2.49 12.21 -1.09
C LEU A 497 -2.59 12.28 -2.64
N CYS A 498 -1.69 13.04 -3.24
CA CYS A 498 -1.49 13.08 -4.67
C CYS A 498 -0.03 12.77 -4.99
N SER A 499 0.19 11.93 -5.99
CA SER A 499 1.54 11.47 -6.37
C SER A 499 1.78 11.58 -7.87
N LYS A 500 3.05 11.81 -8.25
CA LYS A 500 3.48 11.65 -9.64
C LYS A 500 3.34 10.18 -10.02
N THR A 501 2.52 9.89 -11.01
CA THR A 501 2.11 8.54 -11.39
C THR A 501 2.38 8.30 -12.88
N LEU A 502 2.97 7.14 -13.20
CA LEU A 502 3.08 6.59 -14.55
C LEU A 502 1.89 5.66 -14.79
N CYS A 503 1.12 5.93 -15.82
CA CYS A 503 -0.03 5.13 -16.21
C CYS A 503 0.20 4.52 -17.61
N LEU A 504 0.04 3.21 -17.75
CA LEU A 504 -0.12 2.58 -19.05
C LEU A 504 -1.49 2.98 -19.60
N GLY A 505 -1.50 3.67 -20.74
CA GLY A 505 -2.66 4.42 -21.22
C GLY A 505 -2.76 5.79 -20.55
N SER A 506 -3.98 6.29 -20.36
CA SER A 506 -4.25 7.52 -19.61
C SER A 506 -5.58 7.43 -18.86
N PHE A 507 -5.82 8.31 -17.89
CA PHE A 507 -7.10 8.37 -17.18
C PHE A 507 -8.21 9.05 -18.00
N PHE A 508 -7.87 9.60 -19.16
CA PHE A 508 -8.83 10.14 -20.12
C PHE A 508 -9.27 9.10 -21.16
N THR A 509 -8.46 8.07 -21.44
CA THR A 509 -8.76 7.08 -22.48
C THR A 509 -9.46 5.84 -21.93
N GLU A 510 -10.26 5.18 -22.78
CA GLU A 510 -10.93 3.91 -22.49
C GLU A 510 -10.65 2.91 -23.64
N GLY A 511 -10.38 1.66 -23.27
CA GLY A 511 -10.15 0.57 -24.23
C GLY A 511 -8.99 -0.34 -23.85
N GLU A 512 -8.45 -1.03 -24.86
CA GLU A 512 -7.34 -1.96 -24.73
C GLU A 512 -6.02 -1.25 -25.01
N HIS A 513 -5.39 -0.66 -23.98
CA HIS A 513 -4.21 0.20 -24.10
C HIS A 513 -2.90 -0.52 -24.45
N LEU A 514 -2.85 -1.84 -24.31
CA LEU A 514 -1.70 -2.66 -24.64
C LEU A 514 -2.01 -3.55 -25.84
N TYR A 515 -1.33 -3.31 -26.97
CA TYR A 515 -1.31 -4.25 -28.09
C TYR A 515 -0.18 -5.25 -27.89
N TYR A 516 -0.45 -6.53 -28.12
CA TYR A 516 0.58 -7.57 -28.26
C TYR A 516 0.08 -8.69 -29.18
N ASP A 517 1.01 -9.24 -29.97
CA ASP A 517 0.71 -10.32 -30.90
C ASP A 517 0.91 -11.67 -30.21
N LYS A 518 -0.16 -12.28 -29.69
CA LYS A 518 -0.14 -13.58 -29.02
C LYS A 518 0.40 -14.74 -29.90
N GLN A 519 0.40 -14.56 -31.21
CA GLN A 519 0.91 -15.58 -32.16
C GLN A 519 2.43 -15.46 -32.37
N HIS A 520 3.01 -14.32 -32.00
CA HIS A 520 4.44 -14.09 -32.13
C HIS A 520 5.22 -14.88 -31.07
N PRO A 521 6.28 -15.67 -31.44
CA PRO A 521 7.02 -16.51 -30.48
C PRO A 521 7.63 -15.74 -29.31
N LEU A 522 7.88 -14.44 -29.49
CA LEU A 522 8.54 -13.57 -28.50
C LEU A 522 7.56 -12.68 -27.73
N TYR A 523 6.24 -12.88 -27.85
CA TYR A 523 5.28 -11.95 -27.26
C TYR A 523 5.45 -11.82 -25.73
N PHE A 524 5.60 -12.95 -25.04
CA PHE A 524 5.74 -12.94 -23.60
C PHE A 524 7.03 -12.23 -23.14
N GLN A 525 8.14 -12.50 -23.85
CA GLN A 525 9.42 -11.83 -23.60
C GLN A 525 9.33 -10.32 -23.89
N ALA A 526 8.62 -9.91 -24.94
CA ALA A 526 8.42 -8.50 -25.25
C ALA A 526 7.63 -7.79 -24.12
N ILE A 527 6.63 -8.46 -23.53
CA ILE A 527 5.91 -7.91 -22.38
C ILE A 527 6.80 -7.84 -21.13
N GLN A 528 7.67 -8.84 -20.90
CA GLN A 528 8.66 -8.77 -19.82
C GLN A 528 9.58 -7.56 -19.98
N GLU A 529 10.16 -7.36 -21.18
CA GLU A 529 11.00 -6.20 -21.48
C GLU A 529 10.25 -4.87 -21.32
N LEU A 530 8.97 -4.82 -21.73
CA LEU A 530 8.12 -3.65 -21.52
C LEU A 530 7.96 -3.35 -20.02
N VAL A 531 7.62 -4.33 -19.21
CA VAL A 531 7.44 -4.15 -17.76
C VAL A 531 8.74 -3.68 -17.10
N GLN A 532 9.89 -4.26 -17.48
CA GLN A 532 11.21 -3.82 -16.99
C GLN A 532 11.50 -2.36 -17.38
N LEU A 533 11.18 -1.97 -18.63
CA LEU A 533 11.31 -0.58 -19.08
C LEU A 533 10.42 0.37 -18.25
N LEU A 534 9.18 0.00 -17.96
CA LEU A 534 8.27 0.83 -17.15
C LEU A 534 8.79 1.01 -15.72
N LEU A 535 9.31 -0.06 -15.09
CA LEU A 535 9.93 0.00 -13.77
C LEU A 535 11.21 0.88 -13.77
N HIS A 536 11.98 0.82 -14.86
CA HIS A 536 13.16 1.66 -15.04
C HIS A 536 12.77 3.15 -15.16
N ILE A 537 11.76 3.48 -15.98
CA ILE A 537 11.21 4.84 -16.10
C ILE A 537 10.69 5.34 -14.74
N GLN A 538 9.97 4.51 -14.00
CA GLN A 538 9.49 4.85 -12.65
C GLN A 538 10.64 5.27 -11.75
N GLN A 539 11.75 4.55 -11.80
CA GLN A 539 12.93 4.82 -10.96
C GLN A 539 13.70 6.08 -11.41
N GLU A 540 13.98 6.21 -12.70
CA GLU A 540 14.74 7.33 -13.25
C GLU A 540 14.06 8.68 -13.04
N GLU A 541 12.74 8.73 -13.23
CA GLU A 541 11.96 9.96 -13.13
C GLU A 541 11.41 10.24 -11.72
N GLY A 542 11.77 9.40 -10.74
CA GLY A 542 11.32 9.57 -9.35
C GLY A 542 9.80 9.47 -9.18
N ILE A 543 9.15 8.64 -9.99
CA ILE A 543 7.70 8.43 -10.00
C ILE A 543 7.30 7.55 -8.82
N ASN A 544 6.25 7.93 -8.08
CA ASN A 544 5.78 7.17 -6.94
C ASN A 544 5.02 5.91 -7.35
N ASN A 545 3.98 6.07 -8.18
CA ASN A 545 3.09 4.98 -8.55
C ASN A 545 3.25 4.63 -10.03
N LEU A 546 3.18 3.34 -10.34
CA LEU A 546 3.05 2.81 -11.69
C LEU A 546 1.77 1.98 -11.77
N ILE A 547 0.90 2.32 -12.71
CA ILE A 547 -0.41 1.70 -12.89
C ILE A 547 -0.48 1.09 -14.30
N LEU A 548 -0.68 -0.22 -14.37
CA LEU A 548 -1.06 -0.95 -15.57
C LEU A 548 -2.56 -1.17 -15.51
N ARG A 549 -3.35 -0.67 -16.47
CA ARG A 549 -4.79 -0.65 -16.35
C ARG A 549 -5.53 -1.35 -17.50
N ASP A 550 -6.81 -1.62 -17.26
CA ASP A 550 -7.80 -2.13 -18.23
C ASP A 550 -7.61 -3.58 -18.68
N PHE A 551 -6.91 -4.38 -17.90
CA PHE A 551 -6.81 -5.82 -18.14
C PHE A 551 -8.12 -6.54 -17.83
N SER A 552 -8.45 -7.58 -18.61
CA SER A 552 -9.59 -8.47 -18.37
C SER A 552 -9.12 -9.87 -17.91
N GLU A 553 -10.05 -10.75 -17.54
CA GLU A 553 -9.69 -12.15 -17.22
C GLU A 553 -9.09 -12.91 -18.42
N GLU A 554 -9.27 -12.43 -19.63
CA GLU A 554 -8.65 -13.01 -20.83
C GLU A 554 -7.13 -12.79 -20.87
N ASP A 555 -6.64 -11.80 -20.09
CA ASP A 555 -5.22 -11.46 -19.97
C ASP A 555 -4.53 -12.17 -18.78
N ASN A 556 -5.17 -13.16 -18.16
CA ASN A 556 -4.71 -13.80 -16.92
C ASN A 556 -3.32 -14.42 -17.04
N GLU A 557 -2.87 -14.77 -18.24
CA GLU A 557 -1.52 -15.26 -18.53
C GLU A 557 -0.41 -14.25 -18.17
N LEU A 558 -0.73 -12.94 -18.23
CA LEU A 558 0.18 -11.85 -17.85
C LEU A 558 0.16 -11.56 -16.35
N PHE A 559 -0.88 -12.00 -15.64
CA PHE A 559 -1.06 -11.65 -14.22
C PHE A 559 0.08 -12.17 -13.35
N LYS A 560 0.55 -13.40 -13.64
CA LYS A 560 1.70 -13.97 -12.94
C LYS A 560 2.94 -13.10 -13.10
N LEU A 561 3.24 -12.64 -14.32
CA LEU A 561 4.35 -11.74 -14.59
C LEU A 561 4.23 -10.45 -13.76
N PHE A 562 3.04 -9.85 -13.70
CA PHE A 562 2.84 -8.63 -12.94
C PHE A 562 3.03 -8.86 -11.43
N TYR A 563 2.52 -9.97 -10.87
CA TYR A 563 2.78 -10.34 -9.48
C TYR A 563 4.26 -10.57 -9.20
N ASP A 564 4.96 -11.29 -10.09
CA ASP A 564 6.39 -11.58 -9.95
C ASP A 564 7.24 -10.30 -10.01
N GLU A 565 6.75 -9.24 -10.67
CA GLU A 565 7.39 -7.92 -10.72
C GLU A 565 6.91 -6.95 -9.60
N GLY A 566 6.15 -7.45 -8.64
CA GLY A 566 5.74 -6.69 -7.45
C GLY A 566 4.55 -5.76 -7.64
N PHE A 567 3.69 -6.05 -8.62
CA PHE A 567 2.40 -5.38 -8.74
C PHE A 567 1.34 -6.11 -7.92
N PHE A 568 0.38 -5.37 -7.40
CA PHE A 568 -0.83 -5.92 -6.80
C PHE A 568 -2.05 -5.60 -7.66
N LYS A 569 -2.97 -6.56 -7.73
CA LYS A 569 -4.20 -6.47 -8.52
C LYS A 569 -5.26 -5.67 -7.77
N VAL A 570 -5.87 -4.70 -8.45
CA VAL A 570 -6.99 -3.89 -7.94
C VAL A 570 -8.16 -4.03 -8.90
N GLN A 571 -9.36 -4.18 -8.35
CA GLN A 571 -10.60 -4.17 -9.13
C GLN A 571 -10.85 -2.74 -9.63
N MET A 572 -11.04 -2.60 -10.94
CA MET A 572 -11.53 -1.37 -11.56
C MET A 572 -13.06 -1.41 -11.73
N PRO A 573 -13.73 -0.28 -11.93
CA PRO A 573 -15.10 -0.26 -12.45
C PRO A 573 -15.20 -1.04 -13.75
N ASN A 574 -16.35 -1.68 -13.99
CA ASN A 574 -16.58 -2.45 -15.21
C ASN A 574 -16.57 -1.57 -16.45
N ALA A 575 -16.00 -2.06 -17.54
CA ALA A 575 -16.22 -1.49 -18.86
C ALA A 575 -17.61 -1.91 -19.36
N ASN A 576 -18.37 -0.94 -19.89
CA ASN A 576 -19.71 -1.16 -20.42
C ASN A 576 -19.67 -1.04 -21.95
N ILE A 577 -19.84 -2.16 -22.68
CA ILE A 577 -19.66 -2.22 -24.12
C ILE A 577 -20.90 -2.85 -24.77
N ILE A 578 -21.37 -2.25 -25.86
CA ILE A 578 -22.31 -2.90 -26.81
C ILE A 578 -21.51 -3.25 -28.06
N ASP A 579 -21.28 -4.54 -28.29
CA ASP A 579 -20.56 -5.09 -29.45
C ASP A 579 -21.49 -5.72 -30.50
N THR A 580 -22.79 -5.60 -30.29
CA THR A 580 -23.86 -6.16 -31.15
C THR A 580 -24.73 -5.08 -31.76
N LEU A 581 -24.21 -3.85 -31.90
CA LEU A 581 -24.98 -2.71 -32.42
C LEU A 581 -25.65 -2.96 -33.75
N GLN A 582 -24.99 -3.67 -34.64
CA GLN A 582 -25.48 -3.93 -36.00
C GLN A 582 -26.19 -5.27 -36.17
N GLU A 583 -26.20 -6.12 -35.15
CA GLU A 583 -26.98 -7.35 -35.18
C GLU A 583 -28.46 -7.05 -35.31
N GLN A 584 -29.13 -7.75 -36.25
CA GLN A 584 -30.56 -7.56 -36.51
C GLN A 584 -30.94 -6.08 -36.73
N LYS A 585 -30.16 -5.36 -37.52
CA LYS A 585 -30.30 -3.91 -37.72
C LYS A 585 -31.69 -3.51 -38.26
N GLU A 586 -32.37 -4.39 -38.99
CA GLU A 586 -33.74 -4.21 -39.50
C GLU A 586 -34.82 -4.17 -38.42
N LYS A 587 -34.50 -4.64 -37.19
CA LYS A 587 -35.41 -4.58 -36.03
C LYS A 587 -35.28 -3.27 -35.29
N ASP A 588 -36.40 -2.83 -34.71
CA ASP A 588 -36.34 -1.75 -33.71
C ASP A 588 -35.39 -2.15 -32.57
N TYR A 589 -34.51 -1.22 -32.16
CA TYR A 589 -33.55 -1.49 -31.08
C TYR A 589 -34.20 -1.98 -29.79
N LEU A 590 -35.37 -1.44 -29.48
CA LEU A 590 -36.13 -1.87 -28.31
C LEU A 590 -36.47 -3.35 -28.32
N ASP A 591 -36.71 -3.93 -29.50
CA ASP A 591 -37.09 -5.34 -29.64
C ASP A 591 -35.93 -6.31 -29.37
N LEU A 592 -34.69 -5.81 -29.40
CA LEU A 592 -33.49 -6.56 -29.05
C LEU A 592 -33.27 -6.64 -27.52
N LEU A 593 -33.91 -5.76 -26.77
CA LEU A 593 -33.73 -5.66 -25.30
C LEU A 593 -34.68 -6.62 -24.54
N SER A 594 -34.31 -6.93 -23.29
CA SER A 594 -35.19 -7.70 -22.40
C SER A 594 -36.53 -6.97 -22.17
N SER A 595 -37.61 -7.74 -21.90
CA SER A 595 -38.94 -7.17 -21.65
C SER A 595 -38.94 -6.14 -20.50
N LYS A 596 -38.11 -6.34 -19.47
CA LYS A 596 -37.95 -5.41 -18.33
C LYS A 596 -37.25 -4.12 -18.77
N ALA A 597 -36.16 -4.22 -19.52
CA ALA A 597 -35.42 -3.08 -20.07
C ALA A 597 -36.29 -2.23 -21.02
N ARG A 598 -37.00 -2.89 -21.93
CA ARG A 598 -37.93 -2.27 -22.88
C ARG A 598 -39.06 -1.49 -22.16
N ARG A 599 -39.65 -2.08 -21.11
CA ARG A 599 -40.66 -1.42 -20.29
C ARG A 599 -40.08 -0.17 -19.59
N ASN A 600 -38.89 -0.28 -19.03
CA ASN A 600 -38.23 0.88 -18.36
C ASN A 600 -38.00 2.01 -19.35
N ILE A 601 -37.43 1.73 -20.54
CA ILE A 601 -37.15 2.76 -21.54
C ILE A 601 -38.46 3.44 -22.01
N ARG A 602 -39.53 2.67 -22.25
CA ARG A 602 -40.83 3.23 -22.61
C ARG A 602 -41.38 4.18 -21.52
N ASN A 603 -41.26 3.79 -20.26
CA ASN A 603 -41.83 4.56 -19.13
C ASN A 603 -40.95 5.74 -18.71
N GLU A 604 -39.64 5.65 -18.86
CA GLU A 604 -38.70 6.64 -18.31
C GLU A 604 -38.13 7.58 -19.40
N VAL A 605 -37.91 7.06 -20.64
CA VAL A 605 -37.29 7.83 -21.73
C VAL A 605 -38.33 8.25 -22.73
N LEU A 606 -39.02 7.30 -23.37
CA LEU A 606 -39.90 7.60 -24.53
C LEU A 606 -41.12 8.42 -24.16
N LYS A 607 -41.59 8.37 -22.91
CA LYS A 607 -42.70 9.23 -22.46
C LYS A 607 -42.43 10.73 -22.63
N ASN A 608 -41.13 11.11 -22.55
CA ASN A 608 -40.68 12.51 -22.63
C ASN A 608 -40.17 12.87 -24.04
N GLN A 609 -40.15 11.94 -25.00
CA GLN A 609 -39.53 12.12 -26.32
C GLN A 609 -40.14 13.28 -27.13
N GLN A 610 -41.43 13.52 -26.97
CA GLN A 610 -42.11 14.64 -27.66
C GLN A 610 -41.68 16.02 -27.10
N LEU A 611 -41.25 16.07 -25.82
CA LEU A 611 -40.86 17.30 -25.11
C LEU A 611 -39.37 17.63 -25.32
N LEU A 612 -38.60 16.67 -25.76
CA LEU A 612 -37.13 16.76 -25.86
C LEU A 612 -36.68 16.66 -27.33
N GLU A 613 -35.55 17.29 -27.61
CA GLU A 613 -34.84 17.22 -28.87
C GLU A 613 -33.39 16.82 -28.62
N PHE A 614 -32.90 15.85 -29.38
CA PHE A 614 -31.50 15.44 -29.37
C PHE A 614 -30.87 15.77 -30.71
N GLU A 615 -29.82 16.57 -30.71
CA GLU A 615 -29.09 17.04 -31.88
C GLU A 615 -27.63 16.62 -31.81
N ILE A 616 -27.04 16.24 -32.93
CA ILE A 616 -25.60 15.97 -33.06
C ILE A 616 -24.91 17.14 -33.73
N LYS A 617 -23.83 17.63 -33.16
CA LYS A 617 -22.96 18.69 -33.71
C LYS A 617 -21.51 18.25 -33.76
N SER A 618 -20.82 18.63 -34.84
CA SER A 618 -19.38 18.49 -34.97
C SER A 618 -18.59 19.60 -34.22
N LYS A 619 -19.28 20.71 -33.91
CA LYS A 619 -18.68 21.85 -33.21
C LYS A 619 -19.73 22.59 -32.42
N LEU A 620 -19.40 22.91 -31.15
CA LEU A 620 -20.19 23.78 -30.27
C LEU A 620 -19.81 25.24 -30.46
N THR A 621 -20.77 26.15 -30.22
CA THR A 621 -20.47 27.57 -30.03
C THR A 621 -19.70 27.78 -28.72
N GLU A 622 -19.08 28.95 -28.54
CA GLU A 622 -18.37 29.26 -27.29
C GLU A 622 -19.30 29.23 -26.06
N GLU A 623 -20.55 29.62 -26.23
CA GLU A 623 -21.56 29.57 -25.15
C GLU A 623 -21.96 28.15 -24.80
N GLU A 624 -22.20 27.30 -25.82
CA GLU A 624 -22.50 25.88 -25.64
C GLU A 624 -21.31 25.13 -25.01
N LEU A 625 -20.08 25.47 -25.41
CA LEU A 625 -18.87 24.86 -24.85
C LEU A 625 -18.67 25.24 -23.38
N ALA A 626 -18.87 26.51 -23.04
CA ALA A 626 -18.83 26.97 -21.64
C ALA A 626 -19.91 26.31 -20.79
N LEU A 627 -21.13 26.17 -21.33
CA LEU A 627 -22.22 25.44 -20.68
C LEU A 627 -21.85 23.96 -20.49
N PHE A 628 -21.30 23.30 -21.51
CA PHE A 628 -20.89 21.91 -21.39
C PHE A 628 -19.86 21.71 -20.26
N TYR A 629 -18.86 22.58 -20.18
CA TYR A 629 -17.87 22.52 -19.11
C TYR A 629 -18.49 22.70 -17.72
N SER A 630 -19.46 23.62 -17.59
CA SER A 630 -20.20 23.82 -16.34
C SER A 630 -21.02 22.58 -15.95
N LEU A 631 -21.71 21.96 -16.90
CA LEU A 631 -22.48 20.73 -16.67
C LEU A 631 -21.60 19.54 -16.35
N TYR A 632 -20.46 19.40 -17.03
CA TYR A 632 -19.45 18.38 -16.75
C TYR A 632 -18.90 18.54 -15.34
N SER A 633 -18.58 19.75 -14.91
CA SER A 633 -18.06 20.01 -13.56
C SER A 633 -19.04 19.57 -12.46
N GLN A 634 -20.36 19.72 -12.69
CA GLN A 634 -21.39 19.22 -11.78
C GLN A 634 -21.42 17.69 -11.70
N VAL A 635 -21.18 16.99 -12.81
CA VAL A 635 -21.11 15.53 -12.83
C VAL A 635 -19.83 15.04 -12.16
N SER A 636 -18.69 15.62 -12.52
CA SER A 636 -17.37 15.25 -11.97
C SER A 636 -17.32 15.39 -10.45
N SER A 637 -17.89 16.49 -9.90
CA SER A 637 -17.91 16.73 -8.45
C SER A 637 -18.75 15.74 -7.62
N LYS A 638 -19.58 14.92 -8.27
CA LYS A 638 -20.46 13.95 -7.62
C LYS A 638 -20.06 12.49 -7.89
N ASN A 639 -19.13 12.26 -8.81
CA ASN A 639 -18.70 10.93 -9.18
C ASN A 639 -17.37 10.57 -8.48
N PHE A 640 -17.44 9.65 -7.53
CA PHE A 640 -16.30 9.15 -6.77
C PHE A 640 -15.95 7.69 -7.08
N ASP A 641 -16.55 7.09 -8.10
CA ASP A 641 -16.23 5.71 -8.51
C ASP A 641 -14.80 5.61 -9.07
N ILE A 642 -14.33 6.71 -9.70
CA ILE A 642 -12.94 6.94 -10.07
C ILE A 642 -12.63 8.39 -9.69
N ASN A 643 -11.90 8.59 -8.58
CA ASN A 643 -11.63 9.92 -8.07
C ASN A 643 -10.42 10.56 -8.76
N ILE A 644 -10.66 11.26 -9.87
CA ILE A 644 -9.63 12.00 -10.63
C ILE A 644 -9.79 13.52 -10.45
N PHE A 645 -8.77 14.27 -10.84
CA PHE A 645 -8.92 15.72 -11.01
C PHE A 645 -9.89 16.03 -12.17
N PRO A 646 -10.70 17.09 -12.08
CA PRO A 646 -11.50 17.57 -13.21
C PRO A 646 -10.60 17.89 -14.40
N TYR A 647 -11.01 17.50 -15.60
CA TYR A 647 -10.22 17.79 -16.79
C TYR A 647 -10.18 19.29 -17.12
N PRO A 648 -9.06 19.80 -17.68
CA PRO A 648 -8.89 21.22 -17.97
C PRO A 648 -9.81 21.68 -19.10
N TYR A 649 -10.30 22.92 -19.02
CA TYR A 649 -11.11 23.54 -20.07
C TYR A 649 -10.43 23.55 -21.44
N LYS A 650 -9.09 23.59 -21.46
CA LYS A 650 -8.28 23.49 -22.69
C LYS A 650 -8.55 22.20 -23.45
N LEU A 651 -8.74 21.06 -22.78
CA LEU A 651 -9.10 19.81 -23.43
C LEU A 651 -10.41 19.95 -24.22
N PHE A 652 -11.45 20.55 -23.64
CA PHE A 652 -12.75 20.79 -24.29
C PHE A 652 -12.61 21.67 -25.52
N LYS A 653 -11.76 22.71 -25.45
CA LYS A 653 -11.44 23.55 -26.60
C LYS A 653 -10.73 22.79 -27.71
N THR A 654 -9.78 21.91 -27.34
CA THR A 654 -9.01 21.10 -28.31
C THR A 654 -9.90 20.10 -29.02
N ILE A 655 -10.84 19.49 -28.32
CA ILE A 655 -11.83 18.57 -28.89
C ILE A 655 -12.79 19.32 -29.82
N ASN A 656 -13.17 20.55 -29.50
CA ASN A 656 -14.24 21.29 -30.17
C ASN A 656 -13.93 21.60 -31.64
N GLY A 657 -14.61 20.94 -32.55
CA GLY A 657 -14.41 21.05 -33.99
C GLY A 657 -13.35 20.12 -34.58
N HIS A 658 -12.79 19.20 -33.78
CA HIS A 658 -11.93 18.15 -34.30
C HIS A 658 -12.76 17.12 -35.07
N LYS A 659 -12.29 16.70 -36.25
CA LYS A 659 -13.05 15.84 -37.22
C LYS A 659 -13.51 14.49 -36.67
N ASP A 660 -12.75 13.94 -35.69
CA ASP A 660 -13.00 12.61 -35.12
C ASP A 660 -13.77 12.70 -33.78
N TRP A 661 -14.44 13.83 -33.57
CA TRP A 661 -15.22 14.08 -32.35
C TRP A 661 -16.58 14.73 -32.72
N GLU A 662 -17.62 14.32 -32.01
CA GLU A 662 -18.94 14.95 -32.13
C GLU A 662 -19.63 15.07 -30.78
N PHE A 663 -20.61 15.96 -30.71
CA PHE A 663 -21.34 16.31 -29.51
C PHE A 663 -22.81 15.98 -29.65
N GLY A 664 -23.38 15.31 -28.67
CA GLY A 664 -24.82 15.16 -28.51
C GLY A 664 -25.39 16.22 -27.58
N ILE A 665 -26.40 16.92 -28.01
CA ILE A 665 -27.07 17.98 -27.26
C ILE A 665 -28.52 17.60 -27.00
N LEU A 666 -28.91 17.54 -25.73
CA LEU A 666 -30.31 17.32 -25.34
C LEU A 666 -30.92 18.63 -24.85
N ARG A 667 -32.03 19.03 -25.48
CA ARG A 667 -32.72 20.28 -25.10
C ARG A 667 -34.23 20.07 -24.94
N ILE A 668 -34.84 20.93 -24.13
CA ILE A 668 -36.30 21.03 -24.00
C ILE A 668 -36.83 21.82 -25.17
N LYS A 669 -37.73 21.24 -25.99
CA LYS A 669 -38.26 21.90 -27.22
C LYS A 669 -38.92 23.21 -26.95
N GLU A 670 -39.78 23.29 -25.93
CA GLU A 670 -40.58 24.50 -25.65
C GLU A 670 -39.70 25.71 -25.26
N SER A 671 -38.71 25.50 -24.44
CA SER A 671 -37.85 26.57 -23.92
C SER A 671 -36.52 26.75 -24.63
N ASN A 672 -36.19 25.79 -25.55
CA ASN A 672 -34.88 25.66 -26.18
C ASN A 672 -33.70 25.54 -25.18
N LYS A 673 -34.02 25.21 -23.92
CA LYS A 673 -33.00 25.07 -22.86
C LYS A 673 -32.24 23.77 -23.01
N ILE A 674 -30.90 23.85 -23.09
CA ILE A 674 -30.01 22.70 -23.06
C ILE A 674 -29.96 22.15 -21.64
N ILE A 675 -30.21 20.86 -21.48
CA ILE A 675 -30.22 20.15 -20.19
C ILE A 675 -29.17 19.03 -20.12
N GLY A 676 -28.52 18.71 -21.23
CA GLY A 676 -27.41 17.76 -21.28
C GLY A 676 -26.58 17.92 -22.54
N ILE A 677 -25.27 17.72 -22.42
CA ILE A 677 -24.32 17.66 -23.54
C ILE A 677 -23.36 16.51 -23.27
N ASP A 678 -23.10 15.69 -24.29
CA ASP A 678 -22.05 14.68 -24.28
C ASP A 678 -21.05 14.91 -25.41
N VAL A 679 -19.90 14.25 -25.31
CA VAL A 679 -18.90 14.21 -26.36
C VAL A 679 -18.44 12.79 -26.59
N CYS A 680 -18.38 12.40 -27.86
CA CYS A 680 -17.96 11.07 -28.29
C CYS A 680 -16.78 11.14 -29.26
N ASN A 681 -15.89 10.16 -29.18
CA ASN A 681 -14.80 9.96 -30.13
C ASN A 681 -15.22 8.91 -31.18
N LEU A 682 -14.79 9.13 -32.43
CA LEU A 682 -15.06 8.32 -33.59
C LEU A 682 -13.80 7.56 -34.00
N ASN A 683 -13.65 6.31 -33.59
CA ASN A 683 -12.50 5.50 -33.97
C ASN A 683 -12.91 4.32 -34.85
N ALA A 684 -12.73 4.48 -36.16
CA ALA A 684 -13.02 3.46 -37.17
C ALA A 684 -14.47 2.92 -37.07
N ASP A 685 -14.65 1.70 -36.55
CA ASP A 685 -15.95 1.05 -36.35
C ASP A 685 -16.49 1.17 -34.90
N SER A 686 -15.79 1.94 -34.06
CA SER A 686 -16.12 2.12 -32.64
C SER A 686 -16.58 3.55 -32.36
N TYR A 687 -17.64 3.67 -31.59
CA TYR A 687 -18.17 4.91 -31.03
C TYR A 687 -17.88 4.95 -29.53
N VAL A 688 -17.10 5.91 -29.07
CA VAL A 688 -16.62 5.94 -27.67
C VAL A 688 -17.20 7.15 -26.96
N THR A 689 -18.11 6.94 -26.02
CA THR A 689 -18.67 8.00 -25.17
C THR A 689 -17.65 8.42 -24.14
N MET A 690 -17.22 9.68 -24.17
CA MET A 690 -16.12 10.16 -23.33
C MET A 690 -16.58 10.92 -22.11
N LEU A 691 -17.26 12.04 -22.32
CA LEU A 691 -17.68 12.93 -21.24
C LEU A 691 -19.16 13.27 -21.41
N ILE A 692 -19.83 13.41 -20.29
CA ILE A 692 -21.24 13.82 -20.25
C ILE A 692 -21.42 14.88 -19.17
N GLY A 693 -22.13 15.93 -19.49
CA GLY A 693 -22.59 16.96 -18.58
C GLY A 693 -24.11 17.04 -18.55
N ILE A 694 -24.73 17.02 -17.39
CA ILE A 694 -26.19 17.12 -17.24
C ILE A 694 -26.57 18.18 -16.21
N ASP A 695 -27.68 18.84 -16.47
CA ASP A 695 -28.34 19.69 -15.46
C ASP A 695 -29.19 18.80 -14.54
N TYR A 696 -28.69 18.56 -13.34
CA TYR A 696 -29.35 17.67 -12.38
C TYR A 696 -30.74 18.15 -11.96
N SER A 697 -31.04 19.48 -12.07
CA SER A 697 -32.37 20.02 -11.74
C SER A 697 -33.48 19.49 -12.66
N PHE A 698 -33.12 18.98 -13.84
CA PHE A 698 -34.03 18.40 -14.83
C PHE A 698 -33.96 16.88 -14.90
N ASN A 699 -33.01 16.25 -14.20
CA ASN A 699 -32.81 14.80 -14.33
C ASN A 699 -33.98 13.98 -13.81
N GLU A 700 -34.64 14.37 -12.71
CA GLU A 700 -35.82 13.69 -12.18
C GLU A 700 -37.04 13.82 -13.12
N THR A 701 -37.23 15.01 -13.72
CA THR A 701 -38.37 15.31 -14.60
C THR A 701 -38.27 14.60 -15.94
N TYR A 702 -37.08 14.66 -16.57
CA TYR A 702 -36.89 14.23 -17.96
C TYR A 702 -36.02 12.98 -18.10
N ASN A 703 -35.50 12.41 -16.98
CA ASN A 703 -34.54 11.32 -17.02
C ASN A 703 -33.36 11.64 -17.96
N THR A 704 -32.81 12.86 -17.83
CA THR A 704 -31.83 13.43 -18.76
C THR A 704 -30.71 12.48 -19.11
N TYR A 705 -30.06 11.88 -18.09
CA TYR A 705 -28.95 10.95 -18.28
C TYR A 705 -29.36 9.74 -19.12
N LYS A 706 -30.47 9.07 -18.76
CA LYS A 706 -30.95 7.88 -19.49
C LYS A 706 -31.36 8.21 -20.92
N THR A 707 -31.98 9.40 -21.12
CA THR A 707 -32.39 9.87 -22.44
C THR A 707 -31.18 10.11 -23.31
N MET A 708 -30.10 10.71 -22.78
CA MET A 708 -28.87 10.90 -23.55
C MET A 708 -28.25 9.56 -23.94
N LEU A 709 -28.06 8.63 -22.98
CA LEU A 709 -27.50 7.32 -23.29
C LEU A 709 -28.29 6.55 -24.34
N TYR A 710 -29.63 6.62 -24.28
CA TYR A 710 -30.49 5.96 -25.29
C TYR A 710 -30.31 6.57 -26.69
N ASN A 711 -30.26 7.89 -26.81
CA ASN A 711 -30.05 8.57 -28.08
C ASN A 711 -28.65 8.33 -28.64
N ILE A 712 -27.62 8.22 -27.81
CA ILE A 712 -26.26 7.83 -28.22
C ILE A 712 -26.28 6.44 -28.88
N VAL A 713 -26.99 5.46 -28.29
CA VAL A 713 -27.11 4.12 -28.89
C VAL A 713 -27.77 4.19 -30.23
N LEU A 714 -28.90 4.93 -30.37
CA LEU A 714 -29.61 5.06 -31.61
C LEU A 714 -28.74 5.72 -32.69
N HIS A 715 -28.01 6.78 -32.35
CA HIS A 715 -27.13 7.48 -33.26
C HIS A 715 -25.95 6.60 -33.71
N ALA A 716 -25.27 5.91 -32.80
CA ALA A 716 -24.18 5.00 -33.11
C ALA A 716 -24.66 3.86 -34.08
N ARG A 717 -25.86 3.38 -33.85
CA ARG A 717 -26.50 2.37 -34.68
C ARG A 717 -26.85 2.91 -36.07
N GLU A 718 -27.42 4.10 -36.18
CA GLU A 718 -27.73 4.78 -37.44
C GLU A 718 -26.49 5.01 -38.29
N LYS A 719 -25.38 5.42 -37.66
CA LYS A 719 -24.08 5.67 -38.28
C LYS A 719 -23.30 4.40 -38.63
N ASN A 720 -23.85 3.20 -38.37
CA ASN A 720 -23.25 1.89 -38.67
C ASN A 720 -21.98 1.55 -37.85
N TYR A 721 -21.79 2.11 -36.67
CA TYR A 721 -20.73 1.64 -35.78
C TYR A 721 -20.98 0.21 -35.31
N GLN A 722 -19.91 -0.60 -35.19
CA GLN A 722 -20.00 -1.99 -34.74
C GLN A 722 -20.03 -2.07 -33.21
N LYS A 723 -19.26 -1.20 -32.54
CA LYS A 723 -19.09 -1.18 -31.09
C LYS A 723 -19.43 0.18 -30.51
N LEU A 724 -20.01 0.17 -29.33
CA LEU A 724 -20.18 1.36 -28.48
C LEU A 724 -19.54 1.12 -27.14
N PHE A 725 -18.57 1.96 -26.80
CA PHE A 725 -17.98 2.04 -25.46
C PHE A 725 -18.73 3.10 -24.67
N PHE A 726 -19.30 2.71 -23.54
CA PHE A 726 -20.10 3.61 -22.70
C PHE A 726 -19.35 4.23 -21.52
N GLY A 727 -18.08 3.93 -21.36
CA GLY A 727 -17.32 4.37 -20.20
C GLY A 727 -17.59 3.56 -18.93
N PHE A 728 -16.87 3.92 -17.91
CA PHE A 728 -16.99 3.35 -16.56
C PHE A 728 -18.21 3.92 -15.82
N SER A 729 -18.57 3.31 -14.69
CA SER A 729 -19.69 3.71 -13.81
C SER A 729 -21.10 3.58 -14.41
N ALA A 730 -22.11 3.79 -13.57
CA ALA A 730 -23.55 3.67 -13.92
C ALA A 730 -23.94 2.35 -14.59
N ASP A 731 -23.30 1.26 -14.23
CA ASP A 731 -23.46 -0.10 -14.77
C ASP A 731 -24.92 -0.53 -14.94
N PHE A 732 -25.75 -0.22 -13.93
CA PHE A 732 -27.14 -0.61 -13.92
C PHE A 732 -27.96 0.03 -15.07
N GLU A 733 -27.71 1.31 -15.39
CA GLU A 733 -28.44 2.00 -16.44
C GLU A 733 -27.93 1.57 -17.83
N LYS A 734 -26.62 1.40 -17.99
CA LYS A 734 -26.01 0.96 -19.24
C LYS A 734 -26.40 -0.48 -19.60
N LYS A 735 -26.48 -1.36 -18.60
CA LYS A 735 -27.00 -2.74 -18.79
C LYS A 735 -28.42 -2.79 -19.31
N LYS A 736 -29.30 -1.85 -18.90
CA LYS A 736 -30.66 -1.76 -19.43
C LYS A 736 -30.69 -1.42 -20.93
N LEU A 737 -29.65 -0.76 -21.42
CA LEU A 737 -29.46 -0.44 -22.82
C LEU A 737 -28.71 -1.53 -23.61
N GLY A 738 -28.56 -2.74 -23.03
CA GLY A 738 -27.94 -3.88 -23.70
C GLY A 738 -26.41 -3.95 -23.56
N ALA A 739 -25.77 -3.07 -22.78
CA ALA A 739 -24.34 -3.14 -22.56
C ALA A 739 -23.94 -4.39 -21.79
N LYS A 740 -22.91 -5.08 -22.27
CA LYS A 740 -22.18 -6.11 -21.55
C LYS A 740 -21.25 -5.43 -20.54
N GLN A 741 -21.21 -5.99 -19.34
CA GLN A 741 -20.31 -5.53 -18.29
C GLN A 741 -19.08 -6.44 -18.27
N ILE A 742 -17.93 -5.87 -18.56
CA ILE A 742 -16.65 -6.58 -18.58
C ILE A 742 -15.84 -6.14 -17.36
N ALA A 743 -15.55 -7.09 -16.46
CA ALA A 743 -14.70 -6.83 -15.30
C ALA A 743 -13.30 -6.39 -15.77
N LYS A 744 -12.82 -5.29 -15.22
CA LYS A 744 -11.50 -4.74 -15.51
C LYS A 744 -10.65 -4.68 -14.26
N TYR A 745 -9.35 -4.81 -14.45
CA TYR A 745 -8.35 -4.85 -13.40
C TYR A 745 -7.22 -3.88 -13.71
N ALA A 746 -6.72 -3.25 -12.65
CA ALA A 746 -5.45 -2.55 -12.67
C ALA A 746 -4.41 -3.34 -11.85
N PHE A 747 -3.15 -3.20 -12.24
CA PHE A 747 -2.00 -3.69 -11.51
C PHE A 747 -1.15 -2.50 -11.10
N ILE A 748 -0.93 -2.34 -9.81
CA ILE A 748 -0.29 -1.15 -9.25
C ILE A 748 0.99 -1.58 -8.54
N THR A 749 2.06 -0.82 -8.74
CA THR A 749 3.24 -0.88 -7.87
C THR A 749 3.61 0.52 -7.44
N SER A 750 4.05 0.67 -6.19
CA SER A 750 4.45 1.96 -5.63
C SER A 750 5.92 1.92 -5.20
N LYS A 751 6.55 3.07 -5.20
CA LYS A 751 7.91 3.25 -4.68
C LYS A 751 7.95 2.99 -3.16
N ASP A 752 6.90 3.41 -2.46
CA ASP A 752 6.65 3.10 -1.05
C ASP A 752 5.14 2.94 -0.81
N GLN A 753 4.74 2.44 0.35
CA GLN A 753 3.35 2.14 0.67
C GLN A 753 2.68 3.21 1.53
N PHE A 754 3.36 4.31 1.81
CA PHE A 754 2.91 5.33 2.75
C PHE A 754 1.52 5.90 2.41
N SER A 755 1.26 6.23 1.14
CA SER A 755 -0.06 6.73 0.71
C SER A 755 -1.16 5.70 0.93
N PHE A 756 -0.90 4.42 0.65
CA PHE A 756 -1.88 3.35 0.86
C PHE A 756 -2.22 3.16 2.34
N GLU A 757 -1.23 3.17 3.23
CA GLU A 757 -1.44 3.09 4.67
C GLU A 757 -2.22 4.31 5.20
N GLN A 758 -1.98 5.49 4.65
CA GLN A 758 -2.78 6.68 4.97
C GLN A 758 -4.24 6.53 4.53
N ILE A 759 -4.49 5.97 3.35
CA ILE A 759 -5.83 5.71 2.83
C ILE A 759 -6.55 4.68 3.71
N GLU A 760 -5.89 3.57 4.08
CA GLU A 760 -6.44 2.58 5.02
C GLU A 760 -6.74 3.19 6.39
N ASN A 761 -5.86 4.08 6.86
CA ASN A 761 -6.10 4.80 8.10
C ASN A 761 -7.35 5.69 8.02
N ILE A 762 -7.68 6.28 6.89
CA ILE A 762 -8.91 7.05 6.67
C ILE A 762 -10.12 6.12 6.59
N HIS A 763 -10.00 4.96 5.92
CA HIS A 763 -11.08 3.96 5.81
C HIS A 763 -11.57 3.48 7.19
N SER A 764 -10.67 3.26 8.14
CA SER A 764 -11.01 2.82 9.50
C SER A 764 -11.77 3.87 10.34
N LYS A 765 -12.11 5.05 9.78
CA LYS A 765 -12.94 6.08 10.44
C LYS A 765 -14.46 5.83 10.31
N LYS A 766 -14.89 4.83 9.51
CA LYS A 766 -16.29 4.43 9.35
C LYS A 766 -16.59 3.14 10.12
#